data_e98060bb905ddd4d2d2e76fcf0d37a81
#
_entry.id   e98060bb905ddd4d2d2e76fcf0d37a81
#
_cell.length_a   1.000
_cell.length_b   1.000
_cell.length_c   1.000
_cell.angle_alpha   90.00
_cell.angle_beta   90.00
_cell.angle_gamma   90.00
#
_symmetry.space_group_name_H-M   'P 1'
#
loop_
_entity.id
_entity.type
_entity.pdbx_description
1 polymer ?
#
loop_
_entity_poly.entity_id
_entity_poly.type
_entity_poly.pdbx_seq_one_letter_code
_entity_poly.pdbx_strand_id
1 'polypeptide(L)'
;MATLERHRIIVADGQQPLPPGIERETVLRDYRICWESRHASLLGRREVLTGKAKFGIFGDGKEVAQVAMAKAFRPGDWRSGYYRDQTLLMALGLLTLEQFFAQLYAHADEEAEPTSAGRQMNCHFGMRLVNPDGSWRVQTTQVNIASDISPTGSQMPRLVGLAYASRLYRELPELRHMTAFSNNGEEIAWGTIGNATCAEGMFWEAVNAIGVLRAPAIISIWDDGYGISVPNEYQVTKGNISALLEGFRRTPGGRDGFDLYVVRGWDYPALVSVYQQAAEIARREHVPAIVHVIELTQPQGHSTSGSHERYKTPERLQWEREYDCLVRMRQWILEQDLASAEELDAIERAAAETVRQAKERAWRAYQQPILEERAELASLLQELAAVSAKRDEVLRIRTELLSLRDVLRRDLSVACNRALIAVADEPSEQRTRLVRWRQALEEQQRERYSSHLYSQTPLSALRVPEIPPQYREDSPLVNGFEVINACFDAALRRDPRVVIFGEDVGRLGDVNQGCAGLQAKYGELRVSDTGIRECTIVGQAIGLALRGLRPIAEIQYLDYLLYALQIMSDDIATFRWRTKGAQAAPVIIRTRGHRLEGVWHSGSPMAGILNLVRGMLVLVPRDMTRAAGFYNTVLRSDDPALIVEVLNGYRLKERLPANIGEFTVPVGVPEILREGSDITIVTYGACCRIALEAAELLARVGVSAEVIDVQSLLPFDIHHRIVRSLQKTNRILFVDEDVPGGTTAYMMQQVLEVQGGYRWLDAPPRTLPGAEHRPAYGSDGDYWSKPNAEQIFEAAYDLMHESNPRRYPLFFR
;
A
#
# COMPACT_ATOMS: atom_id res chain seq x y z
N MET A 1 19.39 28.39 27.75
CA MET A 1 18.38 29.47 27.74
C MET A 1 18.55 30.44 26.58
N ALA A 2 19.76 30.78 26.12
CA ALA A 2 19.97 31.78 25.04
C ALA A 2 19.64 31.32 23.60
N THR A 3 19.34 30.06 23.36
CA THR A 3 19.02 29.50 22.02
C THR A 3 17.52 29.44 21.73
N LEU A 4 16.67 29.65 22.72
CA LEU A 4 15.23 29.58 22.60
C LEU A 4 14.56 30.89 22.09
N GLU A 5 15.26 32.02 22.16
CA GLU A 5 14.71 33.34 21.78
C GLU A 5 14.67 33.62 20.27
N ARG A 6 15.27 32.81 19.41
CA ARG A 6 15.22 32.99 17.94
C ARG A 6 14.10 32.24 17.25
N HIS A 7 13.43 31.33 17.95
CA HIS A 7 12.28 30.63 17.42
C HIS A 7 11.03 31.42 17.78
N ARG A 8 10.09 31.66 16.87
CA ARG A 8 8.72 32.00 17.24
C ARG A 8 8.14 30.82 18.01
N ILE A 9 8.65 30.61 19.23
CA ILE A 9 7.97 29.80 20.23
C ILE A 9 6.79 30.67 20.60
N ILE A 10 5.58 30.30 20.19
CA ILE A 10 4.37 30.82 20.78
C ILE A 10 4.29 30.11 22.15
N VAL A 11 5.16 30.50 23.06
CA VAL A 11 5.04 30.18 24.47
C VAL A 11 4.00 31.16 25.00
N ALA A 12 2.76 30.73 24.99
CA ALA A 12 1.78 31.38 25.82
C ALA A 12 2.12 31.02 27.28
N ASP A 13 2.40 32.02 28.10
CA ASP A 13 2.25 31.87 29.54
C ASP A 13 0.81 31.48 29.80
N GLY A 14 0.54 30.44 30.63
CA GLY A 14 -0.74 29.76 30.82
C GLY A 14 -1.96 30.57 31.26
N GLN A 15 -2.09 31.81 30.82
CA GLN A 15 -3.20 32.74 31.08
C GLN A 15 -3.83 33.22 29.76
N GLN A 16 -3.70 32.49 28.62
CA GLN A 16 -4.35 32.95 27.41
C GLN A 16 -5.88 32.79 27.49
N PRO A 17 -6.63 33.81 27.07
CA PRO A 17 -8.08 33.73 26.93
C PRO A 17 -8.48 32.73 25.84
N LEU A 18 -9.76 32.38 25.77
CA LEU A 18 -10.33 31.56 24.69
C LEU A 18 -9.85 32.03 23.31
N PRO A 19 -9.35 31.16 22.46
CA PRO A 19 -9.03 31.50 21.07
C PRO A 19 -10.26 32.08 20.36
N PRO A 20 -10.10 33.03 19.42
CA PRO A 20 -11.21 33.59 18.66
C PRO A 20 -12.06 32.48 18.01
N GLY A 21 -13.39 32.56 18.19
CA GLY A 21 -14.34 31.60 17.61
C GLY A 21 -14.47 30.27 18.36
N ILE A 22 -13.83 30.14 19.53
CA ILE A 22 -14.02 28.98 20.42
C ILE A 22 -14.91 29.38 21.59
N GLU A 23 -16.03 28.69 21.74
CA GLU A 23 -17.02 28.90 22.80
C GLU A 23 -16.83 27.87 23.92
N ARG A 24 -17.36 28.20 25.13
CA ARG A 24 -17.34 27.31 26.30
C ARG A 24 -17.79 25.89 26.00
N GLU A 25 -18.92 25.76 25.30
CA GLU A 25 -19.51 24.47 24.94
C GLU A 25 -18.56 23.63 24.06
N THR A 26 -17.81 24.28 23.20
CA THR A 26 -16.78 23.63 22.37
C THR A 26 -15.65 23.09 23.22
N VAL A 27 -15.16 23.86 24.20
CA VAL A 27 -14.11 23.44 25.14
C VAL A 27 -14.57 22.22 25.96
N LEU A 28 -15.78 22.26 26.53
CA LEU A 28 -16.31 21.17 27.34
C LEU A 28 -16.58 19.90 26.50
N ARG A 29 -17.03 20.07 25.26
CA ARG A 29 -17.14 18.93 24.31
C ARG A 29 -15.77 18.31 24.01
N ASP A 30 -14.75 19.13 23.76
CA ASP A 30 -13.39 18.65 23.49
C ASP A 30 -12.79 17.95 24.71
N TYR A 31 -13.00 18.49 25.90
CA TYR A 31 -12.60 17.87 27.16
C TYR A 31 -13.24 16.49 27.34
N ARG A 32 -14.54 16.38 27.05
CA ARG A 32 -15.23 15.08 27.07
C ARG A 32 -14.64 14.09 26.08
N ILE A 33 -14.40 14.50 24.81
CA ILE A 33 -13.79 13.64 23.77
C ILE A 33 -12.41 13.16 24.21
N CYS A 34 -11.61 14.04 24.82
CA CYS A 34 -10.30 13.68 25.36
C CYS A 34 -10.40 12.58 26.42
N TRP A 35 -11.35 12.68 27.36
CA TRP A 35 -11.57 11.65 28.36
C TRP A 35 -12.15 10.36 27.81
N GLU A 36 -13.08 10.45 26.84
CA GLU A 36 -13.58 9.27 26.12
C GLU A 36 -12.43 8.52 25.44
N SER A 37 -11.54 9.22 24.75
CA SER A 37 -10.36 8.63 24.11
C SER A 37 -9.38 8.02 25.12
N ARG A 38 -9.10 8.71 26.25
CA ARG A 38 -8.26 8.19 27.31
C ARG A 38 -8.82 6.92 27.91
N HIS A 39 -10.12 6.89 28.25
CA HIS A 39 -10.79 5.70 28.79
C HIS A 39 -10.83 4.56 27.76
N ALA A 40 -10.98 4.85 26.46
CA ALA A 40 -10.90 3.85 25.42
C ALA A 40 -9.51 3.20 25.36
N SER A 41 -8.44 3.99 25.50
CA SER A 41 -7.05 3.48 25.58
C SER A 41 -6.85 2.59 26.82
N LEU A 42 -7.31 3.02 27.99
CA LEU A 42 -7.18 2.26 29.25
C LEU A 42 -7.93 0.93 29.20
N LEU A 43 -9.17 0.94 28.70
CA LEU A 43 -9.96 -0.30 28.53
C LEU A 43 -9.40 -1.17 27.42
N GLY A 44 -8.97 -0.59 26.30
CA GLY A 44 -8.35 -1.32 25.21
C GLY A 44 -7.11 -2.10 25.65
N ARG A 45 -6.22 -1.46 26.46
CA ARG A 45 -5.07 -2.14 27.05
C ARG A 45 -5.50 -3.31 27.95
N ARG A 46 -6.57 -3.15 28.73
CA ARG A 46 -7.11 -4.22 29.58
C ARG A 46 -7.63 -5.40 28.76
N GLU A 47 -8.35 -5.14 27.67
CA GLU A 47 -8.86 -6.19 26.77
C GLU A 47 -7.71 -7.01 26.13
N VAL A 48 -6.56 -6.37 25.84
CA VAL A 48 -5.36 -7.08 25.36
C VAL A 48 -4.74 -7.93 26.47
N LEU A 49 -4.54 -7.36 27.67
CA LEU A 49 -3.94 -8.06 28.82
C LEU A 49 -4.80 -9.23 29.30
N THR A 50 -6.11 -9.18 29.09
CA THR A 50 -7.04 -10.29 29.40
C THR A 50 -7.21 -11.29 28.25
N GLY A 51 -6.53 -11.09 27.12
CA GLY A 51 -6.48 -12.03 25.98
C GLY A 51 -7.63 -11.93 24.97
N LYS A 52 -8.58 -10.99 25.16
CA LYS A 52 -9.68 -10.76 24.20
C LYS A 52 -9.22 -10.10 22.91
N ALA A 53 -8.22 -9.21 22.99
CA ALA A 53 -7.53 -8.66 21.84
C ALA A 53 -6.07 -9.12 21.83
N LYS A 54 -5.38 -9.02 20.67
CA LYS A 54 -4.04 -9.60 20.51
C LYS A 54 -2.92 -8.59 20.69
N PHE A 55 -3.15 -7.36 20.31
CA PHE A 55 -2.18 -6.26 20.38
C PHE A 55 -2.92 -4.95 20.61
N GLY A 56 -2.26 -3.99 21.30
CA GLY A 56 -2.80 -2.65 21.52
C GLY A 56 -1.71 -1.61 21.43
N ILE A 57 -1.97 -0.60 20.61
CA ILE A 57 -1.22 0.64 20.51
C ILE A 57 -2.22 1.78 20.53
N PHE A 58 -2.01 2.79 21.38
CA PHE A 58 -3.01 3.82 21.66
C PHE A 58 -2.41 5.22 21.63
N GLY A 59 -3.27 6.22 21.47
CA GLY A 59 -2.91 7.63 21.33
C GLY A 59 -2.92 8.42 22.62
N ASP A 60 -2.94 7.76 23.79
CA ASP A 60 -2.97 8.43 25.08
C ASP A 60 -1.79 9.38 25.30
N GLY A 61 -2.06 10.53 25.93
CA GLY A 61 -1.10 11.62 26.17
C GLY A 61 -1.02 12.63 25.04
N LYS A 62 -1.80 12.49 23.98
CA LYS A 62 -1.82 13.36 22.78
C LYS A 62 -3.22 13.96 22.51
N GLU A 63 -4.18 13.72 23.41
CA GLU A 63 -5.60 14.00 23.20
C GLU A 63 -5.85 15.50 22.94
N VAL A 64 -5.27 16.37 23.77
CA VAL A 64 -5.49 17.83 23.70
C VAL A 64 -4.94 18.40 22.38
N ALA A 65 -3.76 17.99 21.97
CA ALA A 65 -3.18 18.43 20.71
C ALA A 65 -4.04 17.98 19.50
N GLN A 66 -4.66 16.81 19.58
CA GLN A 66 -5.48 16.25 18.49
C GLN A 66 -6.86 16.91 18.40
N VAL A 67 -7.54 17.22 19.51
CA VAL A 67 -8.79 17.98 19.44
C VAL A 67 -8.55 19.41 18.96
N ALA A 68 -7.42 20.03 19.33
CA ALA A 68 -7.03 21.34 18.84
C ALA A 68 -6.75 21.33 17.32
N MET A 69 -6.01 20.35 16.84
CA MET A 69 -5.75 20.13 15.41
C MET A 69 -7.04 19.96 14.61
N ALA A 70 -8.02 19.21 15.15
CA ALA A 70 -9.32 18.97 14.50
C ALA A 70 -10.08 20.26 14.15
N LYS A 71 -9.90 21.36 14.92
CA LYS A 71 -10.56 22.65 14.66
C LYS A 71 -10.14 23.31 13.36
N ALA A 72 -8.99 22.95 12.80
CA ALA A 72 -8.46 23.54 11.58
C ALA A 72 -8.82 22.76 10.30
N PHE A 73 -9.33 21.52 10.44
CA PHE A 73 -9.80 20.73 9.31
C PHE A 73 -11.08 21.31 8.67
N ARG A 74 -11.15 21.17 7.35
CA ARG A 74 -12.36 21.50 6.54
C ARG A 74 -12.74 20.34 5.64
N PRO A 75 -14.00 20.23 5.21
CA PRO A 75 -14.39 19.27 4.15
C PRO A 75 -13.49 19.44 2.92
N GLY A 76 -13.06 18.34 2.34
CA GLY A 76 -12.08 18.29 1.25
C GLY A 76 -10.65 18.00 1.73
N ASP A 77 -10.29 18.34 2.96
CA ASP A 77 -8.95 18.08 3.50
C ASP A 77 -8.65 16.59 3.60
N TRP A 78 -7.35 16.27 3.58
CA TRP A 78 -6.85 14.92 3.62
C TRP A 78 -5.97 14.67 4.85
N ARG A 79 -6.09 13.49 5.44
CA ARG A 79 -5.17 13.01 6.47
C ARG A 79 -4.35 11.83 5.94
N SER A 80 -3.01 11.92 6.08
CA SER A 80 -2.04 10.83 5.99
C SER A 80 -1.33 10.72 7.33
N GLY A 81 -1.85 9.93 8.23
CA GLY A 81 -1.42 9.89 9.61
C GLY A 81 -0.89 8.54 10.05
N TYR A 82 -0.75 8.37 11.37
CA TYR A 82 -0.28 7.15 11.96
C TYR A 82 -1.13 6.72 13.19
N TYR A 83 -0.81 5.61 13.74
CA TYR A 83 -1.59 4.83 14.71
C TYR A 83 -1.85 5.50 16.09
N ARG A 84 -1.56 6.77 16.29
CA ARG A 84 -1.90 7.47 17.56
C ARG A 84 -2.98 8.52 17.42
N ASP A 85 -3.59 8.65 16.25
CA ASP A 85 -4.52 9.74 15.93
C ASP A 85 -5.99 9.46 16.30
N GLN A 86 -6.25 8.51 17.19
CA GLN A 86 -7.62 8.11 17.56
C GLN A 86 -8.49 9.29 18.02
N THR A 87 -7.93 10.19 18.83
CA THR A 87 -8.68 11.35 19.36
C THR A 87 -9.00 12.35 18.25
N LEU A 88 -8.08 12.53 17.29
CA LEU A 88 -8.32 13.37 16.11
C LEU A 88 -9.55 12.87 15.32
N LEU A 89 -9.63 11.57 15.07
CA LEU A 89 -10.76 11.01 14.31
C LEU A 89 -12.06 11.04 15.11
N MET A 90 -12.02 10.84 16.42
CA MET A 90 -13.19 11.03 17.30
C MET A 90 -13.66 12.49 17.26
N ALA A 91 -12.76 13.47 17.33
CA ALA A 91 -13.07 14.90 17.28
C ALA A 91 -13.64 15.35 15.91
N LEU A 92 -13.20 14.72 14.82
CA LEU A 92 -13.74 14.92 13.47
C LEU A 92 -15.07 14.17 13.23
N GLY A 93 -15.53 13.34 14.18
CA GLY A 93 -16.74 12.53 14.02
C GLY A 93 -16.58 11.36 13.04
N LEU A 94 -15.36 10.94 12.75
CA LEU A 94 -15.02 9.88 11.79
C LEU A 94 -14.76 8.53 12.45
N LEU A 95 -14.73 8.48 13.77
CA LEU A 95 -14.53 7.27 14.59
C LEU A 95 -15.47 7.30 15.79
N THR A 96 -16.33 6.32 15.90
CA THR A 96 -17.14 6.09 17.11
C THR A 96 -16.38 5.19 18.10
N LEU A 97 -16.80 5.19 19.36
CA LEU A 97 -16.24 4.31 20.38
C LEU A 97 -16.49 2.83 20.06
N GLU A 98 -17.66 2.49 19.50
CA GLU A 98 -17.97 1.13 19.06
C GLU A 98 -17.04 0.67 17.95
N GLN A 99 -16.79 1.50 16.94
CA GLN A 99 -15.87 1.21 15.85
C GLN A 99 -14.42 1.06 16.35
N PHE A 100 -13.99 1.87 17.33
CA PHE A 100 -12.68 1.73 17.96
C PHE A 100 -12.50 0.33 18.60
N PHE A 101 -13.50 -0.15 19.36
CA PHE A 101 -13.44 -1.49 19.94
C PHE A 101 -13.68 -2.61 18.92
N ALA A 102 -14.52 -2.38 17.91
CA ALA A 102 -14.70 -3.33 16.81
C ALA A 102 -13.38 -3.59 16.07
N GLN A 103 -12.58 -2.55 15.80
CA GLN A 103 -11.25 -2.67 15.23
C GLN A 103 -10.30 -3.42 16.18
N LEU A 104 -10.33 -3.13 17.48
CA LEU A 104 -9.50 -3.82 18.48
C LEU A 104 -9.79 -5.33 18.52
N TYR A 105 -11.05 -5.74 18.32
CA TYR A 105 -11.48 -7.14 18.26
C TYR A 105 -11.33 -7.76 16.86
N ALA A 106 -10.86 -7.00 15.87
CA ALA A 106 -10.77 -7.41 14.47
C ALA A 106 -12.13 -7.88 13.89
N HIS A 107 -13.19 -7.06 14.08
CA HIS A 107 -14.52 -7.36 13.56
C HIS A 107 -14.52 -7.33 12.04
N ALA A 108 -14.91 -8.44 11.40
CA ALA A 108 -14.81 -8.62 9.94
C ALA A 108 -15.99 -8.02 9.14
N ASP A 109 -16.96 -7.39 9.81
CA ASP A 109 -18.09 -6.71 9.20
C ASP A 109 -17.75 -5.24 8.91
N GLU A 110 -18.06 -4.77 7.69
CA GLU A 110 -17.72 -3.42 7.22
C GLU A 110 -18.57 -2.31 7.86
N GLU A 111 -19.76 -2.63 8.38
CA GLU A 111 -20.58 -1.65 9.08
C GLU A 111 -20.09 -1.44 10.50
N ALA A 112 -19.68 -2.52 11.17
CA ALA A 112 -19.14 -2.48 12.52
C ALA A 112 -17.70 -1.93 12.55
N GLU A 113 -16.85 -2.30 11.58
CA GLU A 113 -15.47 -1.83 11.44
C GLU A 113 -15.20 -1.36 9.99
N PRO A 114 -15.55 -0.10 9.66
CA PRO A 114 -15.51 0.40 8.28
C PRO A 114 -14.11 0.71 7.75
N THR A 115 -13.09 0.65 8.59
CA THR A 115 -11.71 0.99 8.21
C THR A 115 -11.04 -0.13 7.40
N SER A 116 -11.17 -1.37 7.87
CA SER A 116 -10.42 -2.51 7.34
C SER A 116 -11.21 -3.82 7.32
N ALA A 117 -12.42 -3.85 7.89
CA ALA A 117 -13.18 -5.08 8.13
C ALA A 117 -12.34 -6.15 8.85
N GLY A 118 -11.64 -5.73 9.90
CA GLY A 118 -10.82 -6.60 10.75
C GLY A 118 -9.47 -7.03 10.17
N ARG A 119 -9.02 -6.44 9.06
CA ARG A 119 -7.75 -6.81 8.41
C ARG A 119 -6.53 -6.10 8.96
N GLN A 120 -6.71 -4.98 9.65
CA GLN A 120 -5.63 -4.22 10.28
C GLN A 120 -5.69 -4.27 11.81
N MET A 121 -4.55 -3.94 12.45
CA MET A 121 -4.49 -3.76 13.90
C MET A 121 -5.33 -2.56 14.34
N ASN A 122 -5.61 -2.46 15.63
CA ASN A 122 -6.26 -1.29 16.20
C ASN A 122 -5.49 0.00 15.90
N CYS A 123 -6.22 1.09 15.83
CA CYS A 123 -5.70 2.44 15.56
C CYS A 123 -5.04 2.64 14.18
N HIS A 124 -5.27 1.74 13.23
CA HIS A 124 -4.94 1.92 11.81
C HIS A 124 -6.20 2.34 11.06
N PHE A 125 -6.33 3.62 10.81
CA PHE A 125 -7.57 4.22 10.33
C PHE A 125 -7.61 4.37 8.81
N GLY A 126 -8.78 4.41 8.27
CA GLY A 126 -9.10 4.64 6.87
C GLY A 126 -10.59 4.93 6.71
N MET A 127 -11.02 5.15 5.49
CA MET A 127 -12.45 5.33 5.18
C MET A 127 -12.75 4.84 3.77
N ARG A 128 -14.02 4.66 3.46
CA ARG A 128 -14.42 4.33 2.09
C ARG A 128 -14.35 5.56 1.18
N LEU A 129 -13.51 5.49 0.15
CA LEU A 129 -13.33 6.50 -0.90
C LEU A 129 -13.84 6.03 -2.26
N VAL A 130 -14.02 4.71 -2.44
CA VAL A 130 -14.46 4.07 -3.69
C VAL A 130 -15.70 3.24 -3.41
N ASN A 131 -16.71 3.35 -4.25
CA ASN A 131 -17.90 2.50 -4.22
C ASN A 131 -17.61 1.10 -4.79
N PRO A 132 -18.49 0.09 -4.53
CA PRO A 132 -18.28 -1.27 -5.04
C PRO A 132 -18.21 -1.37 -6.58
N ASP A 133 -18.79 -0.40 -7.30
CA ASP A 133 -18.72 -0.31 -8.77
C ASP A 133 -17.43 0.33 -9.31
N GLY A 134 -16.51 0.75 -8.42
CA GLY A 134 -15.26 1.42 -8.76
C GLY A 134 -15.37 2.95 -8.89
N SER A 135 -16.57 3.53 -8.77
CA SER A 135 -16.74 4.98 -8.81
C SER A 135 -16.22 5.63 -7.53
N TRP A 136 -15.66 6.82 -7.68
CA TRP A 136 -15.17 7.61 -6.54
C TRP A 136 -16.32 8.28 -5.79
N ARG A 137 -16.21 8.33 -4.47
CA ARG A 137 -17.06 9.19 -3.64
C ARG A 137 -16.64 10.65 -3.77
N VAL A 138 -17.57 11.57 -3.51
CA VAL A 138 -17.29 13.00 -3.52
C VAL A 138 -16.36 13.34 -2.35
N GLN A 139 -15.14 13.77 -2.64
CA GLN A 139 -14.11 14.06 -1.63
C GLN A 139 -14.24 15.45 -1.02
N THR A 140 -14.85 16.40 -1.73
CA THR A 140 -14.95 17.82 -1.32
C THR A 140 -15.98 18.08 -0.23
N THR A 141 -16.85 17.11 0.08
CA THR A 141 -17.92 17.24 1.10
C THR A 141 -17.58 16.61 2.45
N GLN A 142 -16.42 16.00 2.58
CA GLN A 142 -15.98 15.29 3.78
C GLN A 142 -14.48 15.49 4.03
N VAL A 143 -14.00 15.22 5.25
CA VAL A 143 -12.59 15.02 5.52
C VAL A 143 -12.21 13.63 5.05
N ASN A 144 -11.08 13.51 4.34
CA ASN A 144 -10.66 12.26 3.71
C ASN A 144 -9.49 11.63 4.46
N ILE A 145 -9.57 10.33 4.70
CA ILE A 145 -8.55 9.57 5.44
C ILE A 145 -7.91 8.54 4.51
N ALA A 146 -6.64 8.74 4.16
CA ALA A 146 -5.87 7.71 3.51
C ALA A 146 -5.56 6.58 4.51
N SER A 147 -5.76 5.32 4.11
CA SER A 147 -5.60 4.17 5.01
C SER A 147 -4.21 4.11 5.63
N ASP A 148 -4.14 4.03 6.96
CA ASP A 148 -2.88 3.95 7.70
C ASP A 148 -2.09 2.68 7.39
N ILE A 149 -0.77 2.77 7.61
CA ILE A 149 0.19 1.68 7.52
C ILE A 149 1.08 1.68 8.75
N SER A 150 1.54 0.49 9.15
CA SER A 150 2.30 0.29 10.38
C SER A 150 3.80 0.64 10.29
N PRO A 151 4.49 0.34 9.17
CA PRO A 151 5.89 0.72 9.02
C PRO A 151 6.10 2.21 9.22
N THR A 152 6.97 2.53 10.16
CA THR A 152 7.19 3.89 10.66
C THR A 152 7.67 4.82 9.55
N GLY A 153 6.99 5.95 9.37
CA GLY A 153 7.32 6.98 8.36
C GLY A 153 6.69 6.77 6.99
N SER A 154 6.16 5.59 6.68
CA SER A 154 5.63 5.27 5.34
C SER A 154 4.41 6.10 4.91
N GLN A 155 3.74 6.79 5.84
CA GLN A 155 2.68 7.76 5.50
C GLN A 155 3.23 9.06 4.88
N MET A 156 4.51 9.37 5.06
CA MET A 156 5.11 10.62 4.61
C MET A 156 5.29 10.72 3.09
N PRO A 157 5.75 9.68 2.38
CA PRO A 157 5.86 9.73 0.93
C PRO A 157 4.54 10.06 0.21
N ARG A 158 3.41 9.45 0.60
CA ARG A 158 2.12 9.73 -0.03
C ARG A 158 1.53 11.10 0.36
N LEU A 159 1.91 11.66 1.52
CA LEU A 159 1.54 13.01 1.91
C LEU A 159 1.99 14.04 0.86
N VAL A 160 3.16 13.83 0.25
CA VAL A 160 3.67 14.67 -0.85
C VAL A 160 2.66 14.78 -1.97
N GLY A 161 2.15 13.63 -2.46
CA GLY A 161 1.18 13.60 -3.56
C GLY A 161 -0.20 14.13 -3.17
N LEU A 162 -0.68 13.82 -1.97
CA LEU A 162 -1.95 14.33 -1.46
C LEU A 162 -1.96 15.87 -1.42
N ALA A 163 -0.87 16.46 -0.96
CA ALA A 163 -0.72 17.92 -0.92
C ALA A 163 -0.50 18.52 -2.33
N TYR A 164 0.38 17.88 -3.13
CA TYR A 164 0.69 18.38 -4.47
C TYR A 164 -0.51 18.38 -5.41
N ALA A 165 -1.44 17.45 -5.26
CA ALA A 165 -2.69 17.45 -6.01
C ALA A 165 -3.46 18.77 -5.88
N SER A 166 -3.51 19.38 -4.69
CA SER A 166 -4.18 20.69 -4.51
C SER A 166 -3.54 21.78 -5.34
N ARG A 167 -2.20 21.78 -5.47
CA ARG A 167 -1.51 22.70 -6.36
C ARG A 167 -1.89 22.46 -7.83
N LEU A 168 -1.91 21.19 -8.27
CA LEU A 168 -2.31 20.85 -9.65
C LEU A 168 -3.74 21.30 -9.94
N TYR A 169 -4.69 21.06 -9.04
CA TYR A 169 -6.09 21.50 -9.18
C TYR A 169 -6.23 23.02 -9.24
N ARG A 170 -5.36 23.77 -8.55
CA ARG A 170 -5.36 25.23 -8.57
C ARG A 170 -4.78 25.80 -9.86
N GLU A 171 -3.66 25.25 -10.30
CA GLU A 171 -2.84 25.82 -11.38
C GLU A 171 -3.19 25.27 -12.77
N LEU A 172 -3.83 24.09 -12.89
CA LEU A 172 -4.23 23.48 -14.18
C LEU A 172 -5.70 23.77 -14.51
N PRO A 173 -5.98 24.65 -15.49
CA PRO A 173 -7.35 25.03 -15.86
C PRO A 173 -8.20 23.82 -16.31
N GLU A 174 -7.59 22.86 -16.98
CA GLU A 174 -8.24 21.65 -17.49
C GLU A 174 -8.74 20.69 -16.40
N LEU A 175 -8.31 20.84 -15.15
CA LEU A 175 -8.78 20.07 -13.99
C LEU A 175 -9.94 20.75 -13.24
N ARG A 176 -10.32 21.98 -13.57
CA ARG A 176 -11.37 22.76 -12.84
C ARG A 176 -12.75 22.09 -12.82
N HIS A 177 -13.01 21.22 -13.79
CA HIS A 177 -14.28 20.48 -13.85
C HIS A 177 -14.37 19.35 -12.81
N MET A 178 -13.25 18.97 -12.17
CA MET A 178 -13.18 17.85 -11.22
C MET A 178 -13.63 18.25 -9.81
N THR A 179 -14.79 18.89 -9.69
CA THR A 179 -15.32 19.44 -8.42
C THR A 179 -15.65 18.38 -7.37
N ALA A 180 -15.77 17.13 -7.74
CA ALA A 180 -15.90 16.01 -6.79
C ALA A 180 -14.59 15.74 -6.03
N PHE A 181 -13.44 16.17 -6.55
CA PHE A 181 -12.11 15.91 -5.98
C PHE A 181 -11.46 17.13 -5.34
N SER A 182 -11.79 18.33 -5.80
CA SER A 182 -11.17 19.54 -5.30
C SER A 182 -12.06 20.78 -5.45
N ASN A 183 -12.01 21.67 -4.45
CA ASN A 183 -12.53 23.02 -4.47
C ASN A 183 -11.40 23.98 -4.91
N ASN A 184 -11.03 23.91 -6.19
CA ASN A 184 -9.99 24.76 -6.78
C ASN A 184 -8.64 24.73 -6.01
N GLY A 185 -8.28 23.57 -5.43
CA GLY A 185 -7.00 23.37 -4.74
C GLY A 185 -6.91 24.03 -3.35
N GLU A 186 -8.05 24.28 -2.68
CA GLU A 186 -8.05 24.82 -1.32
C GLU A 186 -7.76 23.78 -0.23
N GLU A 187 -7.79 22.50 -0.56
CA GLU A 187 -7.60 21.40 0.39
C GLU A 187 -6.16 21.34 0.88
N ILE A 188 -6.01 21.05 2.16
CA ILE A 188 -4.73 20.78 2.83
C ILE A 188 -4.57 19.27 3.02
N ALA A 189 -3.34 18.79 2.87
CA ALA A 189 -2.97 17.45 3.32
C ALA A 189 -2.27 17.53 4.68
N TRP A 190 -2.85 16.85 5.66
CA TRP A 190 -2.37 16.80 7.04
C TRP A 190 -1.59 15.52 7.27
N GLY A 191 -0.32 15.66 7.67
CA GLY A 191 0.54 14.56 8.08
C GLY A 191 0.72 14.52 9.58
N THR A 192 0.70 13.34 10.20
CA THR A 192 1.07 13.16 11.61
C THR A 192 2.21 12.15 11.72
N ILE A 193 3.17 12.43 12.59
CA ILE A 193 4.37 11.61 12.74
C ILE A 193 4.93 11.71 14.17
N GLY A 194 5.51 10.63 14.70
CA GLY A 194 6.23 10.66 15.97
C GLY A 194 7.64 11.24 15.82
N ASN A 195 8.16 11.84 16.89
CA ASN A 195 9.52 12.41 16.95
C ASN A 195 10.61 11.42 16.51
N ALA A 196 10.59 10.19 16.98
CA ALA A 196 11.57 9.18 16.62
C ALA A 196 11.53 8.79 15.14
N THR A 197 10.34 8.80 14.55
CA THR A 197 10.14 8.53 13.12
C THR A 197 10.78 9.60 12.22
N CYS A 198 11.02 10.80 12.74
CA CYS A 198 11.75 11.84 12.00
C CYS A 198 13.23 11.49 11.73
N ALA A 199 13.75 10.39 12.30
CA ALA A 199 15.06 9.85 11.95
C ALA A 199 15.06 9.06 10.62
N GLU A 200 13.89 8.62 10.13
CA GLU A 200 13.77 7.86 8.89
C GLU A 200 14.04 8.70 7.64
N GLY A 201 14.71 8.12 6.65
CA GLY A 201 15.01 8.79 5.38
C GLY A 201 13.79 9.31 4.65
N MET A 202 12.67 8.56 4.70
CA MET A 202 11.38 8.94 4.11
C MET A 202 10.83 10.28 4.62
N PHE A 203 11.10 10.63 5.89
CA PHE A 203 10.70 11.93 6.43
C PHE A 203 11.45 13.07 5.73
N TRP A 204 12.78 12.96 5.59
CA TRP A 204 13.62 13.98 4.97
C TRP A 204 13.34 14.14 3.48
N GLU A 205 13.16 13.03 2.76
CA GLU A 205 12.73 13.07 1.36
C GLU A 205 11.38 13.80 1.21
N ALA A 206 10.40 13.46 2.05
CA ALA A 206 9.06 14.06 1.99
C ALA A 206 9.08 15.56 2.32
N VAL A 207 9.79 15.96 3.39
CA VAL A 207 9.93 17.37 3.75
C VAL A 207 10.58 18.15 2.60
N ASN A 208 11.70 17.65 2.05
CA ASN A 208 12.35 18.33 0.92
C ASN A 208 11.43 18.41 -0.31
N ALA A 209 10.75 17.32 -0.66
CA ALA A 209 9.83 17.28 -1.80
C ALA A 209 8.64 18.25 -1.65
N ILE A 210 8.00 18.30 -0.47
CA ILE A 210 6.91 19.21 -0.17
C ILE A 210 7.35 20.66 -0.32
N GLY A 211 8.55 21.03 0.17
CA GLY A 211 9.11 22.36 0.05
C GLY A 211 9.38 22.75 -1.41
N VAL A 212 10.05 21.88 -2.19
CA VAL A 212 10.34 22.10 -3.62
C VAL A 212 9.04 22.22 -4.44
N LEU A 213 8.06 21.34 -4.18
CA LEU A 213 6.76 21.34 -4.86
C LEU A 213 5.81 22.44 -4.36
N ARG A 214 6.15 23.19 -3.31
CA ARG A 214 5.26 24.19 -2.67
C ARG A 214 3.86 23.62 -2.46
N ALA A 215 3.80 22.43 -1.90
CA ALA A 215 2.57 21.69 -1.72
C ALA A 215 1.91 22.05 -0.36
N PRO A 216 0.59 22.32 -0.27
CA PRO A 216 -0.06 22.72 0.96
C PRO A 216 -0.21 21.55 1.95
N ALA A 217 0.88 21.17 2.59
CA ALA A 217 0.93 20.16 3.63
C ALA A 217 1.13 20.80 5.01
N ILE A 218 0.50 20.22 6.04
CA ILE A 218 0.81 20.51 7.44
C ILE A 218 1.27 19.21 8.10
N ILE A 219 2.50 19.21 8.61
CA ILE A 219 3.08 18.06 9.31
C ILE A 219 3.07 18.35 10.80
N SER A 220 2.35 17.54 11.58
CA SER A 220 2.35 17.60 13.03
C SER A 220 3.28 16.53 13.60
N ILE A 221 4.32 16.95 14.34
CA ILE A 221 5.28 16.06 14.97
C ILE A 221 4.90 15.91 16.44
N TRP A 222 4.51 14.69 16.83
CA TRP A 222 4.19 14.35 18.22
C TRP A 222 5.45 13.95 18.99
N ASP A 223 5.99 14.87 19.84
CA ASP A 223 7.24 14.65 20.55
C ASP A 223 7.01 14.40 22.06
N ASP A 224 7.11 13.12 22.46
CA ASP A 224 7.10 12.69 23.86
C ASP A 224 8.51 12.39 24.41
N GLY A 225 9.55 12.70 23.64
CA GLY A 225 10.96 12.55 24.03
C GLY A 225 11.54 11.16 23.81
N TYR A 226 10.77 10.19 23.28
CA TYR A 226 11.19 8.80 23.15
C TYR A 226 10.77 8.18 21.83
N GLY A 227 11.57 7.19 21.37
CA GLY A 227 11.18 6.21 20.34
C GLY A 227 11.14 4.83 20.97
N ILE A 228 9.97 4.37 21.42
CA ILE A 228 9.80 3.24 22.33
C ILE A 228 10.51 3.52 23.65
N SER A 229 11.74 3.05 23.80
CA SER A 229 12.59 3.24 25.00
C SER A 229 13.81 4.15 24.75
N VAL A 230 14.06 4.52 23.49
CA VAL A 230 15.25 5.28 23.10
C VAL A 230 14.96 6.77 23.17
N PRO A 231 15.68 7.56 24.01
CA PRO A 231 15.46 9.00 24.12
C PRO A 231 15.96 9.77 22.89
N ASN A 232 15.44 11.00 22.73
CA ASN A 232 15.70 11.86 21.56
C ASN A 232 17.18 12.09 21.25
N GLU A 233 18.05 12.12 22.27
CA GLU A 233 19.50 12.33 22.08
C GLU A 233 20.19 11.28 21.21
N TYR A 234 19.60 10.07 21.13
CA TYR A 234 20.06 8.99 20.22
C TYR A 234 19.32 8.96 18.89
N GLN A 235 18.20 9.68 18.76
CA GLN A 235 17.34 9.68 17.57
C GLN A 235 17.68 10.83 16.62
N VAL A 236 17.94 12.00 17.21
CA VAL A 236 18.01 13.27 16.48
C VAL A 236 19.26 14.04 16.89
N THR A 237 20.07 14.41 15.92
CA THR A 237 21.22 15.31 16.15
C THR A 237 20.77 16.58 16.89
N LYS A 238 21.51 17.01 17.91
CA LYS A 238 21.16 18.10 18.86
C LYS A 238 19.98 17.78 19.77
N GLY A 239 19.39 16.57 19.74
CA GLY A 239 18.23 16.20 20.56
C GLY A 239 16.98 17.02 20.29
N ASN A 240 16.89 17.77 19.18
CA ASN A 240 15.80 18.68 18.87
C ASN A 240 15.56 18.77 17.37
N ILE A 241 14.41 18.25 16.92
CA ILE A 241 14.05 18.20 15.51
C ILE A 241 13.80 19.59 14.90
N SER A 242 13.22 20.53 15.63
CA SER A 242 13.01 21.91 15.15
C SER A 242 14.33 22.62 14.86
N ALA A 243 15.38 22.35 15.65
CA ALA A 243 16.71 22.93 15.41
C ALA A 243 17.36 22.38 14.12
N LEU A 244 17.02 21.16 13.71
CA LEU A 244 17.47 20.61 12.42
C LEU A 244 16.66 21.16 11.26
N LEU A 245 15.35 21.41 11.45
CA LEU A 245 14.44 21.89 10.43
C LEU A 245 14.60 23.39 10.14
N GLU A 246 15.42 24.14 10.90
CA GLU A 246 15.62 25.58 10.67
C GLU A 246 16.06 25.93 9.25
N GLY A 247 16.84 25.08 8.61
CA GLY A 247 17.24 25.25 7.21
C GLY A 247 16.11 25.19 6.20
N PHE A 248 14.96 24.62 6.57
CA PHE A 248 13.75 24.57 5.76
C PHE A 248 12.79 25.74 6.01
N ARG A 249 13.05 26.60 7.00
CA ARG A 249 12.21 27.74 7.30
C ARG A 249 12.21 28.73 6.13
N ARG A 250 11.03 29.13 5.69
CA ARG A 250 10.91 30.19 4.67
C ARG A 250 11.40 31.55 5.19
N THR A 251 11.94 32.36 4.29
CA THR A 251 12.23 33.76 4.59
C THR A 251 10.92 34.55 4.76
N PRO A 252 10.89 35.58 5.62
CA PRO A 252 9.70 36.45 5.76
C PRO A 252 9.23 37.01 4.42
N GLY A 253 7.96 36.78 4.06
CA GLY A 253 7.38 37.20 2.77
C GLY A 253 7.75 36.30 1.59
N GLY A 254 8.63 35.33 1.74
CA GLY A 254 8.98 34.32 0.74
C GLY A 254 7.96 33.16 0.69
N ARG A 255 8.00 32.37 -0.39
CA ARG A 255 7.17 31.17 -0.56
C ARG A 255 7.98 29.87 -0.51
N ASP A 256 9.32 29.96 -0.53
CA ASP A 256 10.20 28.79 -0.53
C ASP A 256 10.52 28.37 0.90
N GLY A 257 10.13 27.17 1.25
CA GLY A 257 10.29 26.60 2.58
C GLY A 257 8.98 26.51 3.37
N PHE A 258 9.11 26.29 4.66
CA PHE A 258 8.03 26.00 5.59
C PHE A 258 7.82 27.10 6.63
N ASP A 259 6.58 27.26 7.08
CA ASP A 259 6.32 27.86 8.38
C ASP A 259 6.60 26.83 9.47
N LEU A 260 7.50 27.19 10.41
CA LEU A 260 7.86 26.30 11.52
C LEU A 260 7.28 26.84 12.83
N TYR A 261 6.49 26.01 13.50
CA TYR A 261 5.88 26.29 14.79
C TYR A 261 6.38 25.30 15.84
N VAL A 262 6.60 25.77 17.06
CA VAL A 262 6.88 24.91 18.24
C VAL A 262 5.85 25.26 19.31
N VAL A 263 5.12 24.24 19.81
CA VAL A 263 4.04 24.44 20.76
C VAL A 263 4.01 23.29 21.76
N ARG A 264 3.62 23.59 23.04
CA ARG A 264 3.48 22.58 24.07
C ARG A 264 2.21 21.75 23.89
N GLY A 265 2.28 20.43 23.99
CA GLY A 265 1.18 19.52 23.75
C GLY A 265 0.03 19.54 24.76
N TRP A 266 0.22 20.22 25.87
CA TRP A 266 -0.79 20.43 26.91
C TRP A 266 -1.42 21.83 26.89
N ASP A 267 -0.93 22.75 26.05
CA ASP A 267 -1.42 24.13 25.95
C ASP A 267 -2.53 24.23 24.88
N TYR A 268 -3.78 23.95 25.31
CA TYR A 268 -4.94 23.92 24.42
C TYR A 268 -5.15 25.23 23.61
N PRO A 269 -5.17 26.45 24.21
CA PRO A 269 -5.40 27.66 23.44
C PRO A 269 -4.27 27.98 22.44
N ALA A 270 -3.01 27.72 22.80
CA ALA A 270 -1.88 27.90 21.89
C ALA A 270 -1.93 26.92 20.71
N LEU A 271 -2.27 25.65 20.97
CA LEU A 271 -2.42 24.62 19.94
C LEU A 271 -3.51 25.00 18.92
N VAL A 272 -4.70 25.44 19.38
CA VAL A 272 -5.79 25.87 18.49
C VAL A 272 -5.33 27.03 17.61
N SER A 273 -4.71 28.04 18.21
CA SER A 273 -4.22 29.23 17.50
C SER A 273 -3.19 28.89 16.43
N VAL A 274 -2.21 28.04 16.76
CA VAL A 274 -1.14 27.59 15.84
C VAL A 274 -1.73 26.82 14.66
N TYR A 275 -2.62 25.84 14.90
CA TYR A 275 -3.20 25.05 13.82
C TYR A 275 -4.11 25.89 12.92
N GLN A 276 -4.91 26.80 13.46
CA GLN A 276 -5.75 27.72 12.66
C GLN A 276 -4.88 28.63 11.79
N GLN A 277 -3.82 29.23 12.34
CA GLN A 277 -2.90 30.09 11.59
C GLN A 277 -2.17 29.31 10.49
N ALA A 278 -1.61 28.16 10.81
CA ALA A 278 -0.92 27.32 9.83
C ALA A 278 -1.86 26.91 8.68
N ALA A 279 -3.09 26.50 9.01
CA ALA A 279 -4.09 26.09 8.02
C ALA A 279 -4.51 27.23 7.11
N GLU A 280 -4.75 28.43 7.66
CA GLU A 280 -5.14 29.60 6.87
C GLU A 280 -4.07 29.99 5.84
N ILE A 281 -2.80 30.00 6.24
CA ILE A 281 -1.67 30.31 5.36
C ILE A 281 -1.50 29.20 4.31
N ALA A 282 -1.48 27.93 4.72
CA ALA A 282 -1.32 26.82 3.79
C ALA A 282 -2.42 26.76 2.74
N ARG A 283 -3.66 27.03 3.13
CA ARG A 283 -4.84 27.03 2.25
C ARG A 283 -4.81 28.18 1.25
N ARG A 284 -4.48 29.38 1.72
CA ARG A 284 -4.49 30.59 0.88
C ARG A 284 -3.26 30.67 -0.02
N GLU A 285 -2.07 30.40 0.53
CA GLU A 285 -0.78 30.72 -0.11
C GLU A 285 -0.06 29.48 -0.67
N HIS A 286 -0.52 28.25 -0.35
CA HIS A 286 0.18 26.99 -0.61
C HIS A 286 1.61 26.97 -0.01
N VAL A 287 1.75 27.55 1.19
CA VAL A 287 2.96 27.45 2.01
C VAL A 287 2.78 26.30 3.00
N PRO A 288 3.64 25.27 2.94
CA PRO A 288 3.56 24.17 3.90
C PRO A 288 3.99 24.60 5.30
N ALA A 289 3.52 23.86 6.32
CA ALA A 289 3.90 24.12 7.70
C ALA A 289 4.33 22.83 8.42
N ILE A 290 5.23 22.98 9.40
CA ILE A 290 5.57 21.95 10.38
C ILE A 290 5.21 22.49 11.77
N VAL A 291 4.41 21.74 12.50
CA VAL A 291 4.03 21.99 13.87
C VAL A 291 4.70 20.96 14.78
N HIS A 292 5.76 21.34 15.45
CA HIS A 292 6.47 20.50 16.42
C HIS A 292 5.80 20.64 17.78
N VAL A 293 5.04 19.62 18.17
CA VAL A 293 4.30 19.55 19.42
C VAL A 293 5.19 18.87 20.46
N ILE A 294 5.77 19.65 21.34
CA ILE A 294 6.71 19.23 22.38
C ILE A 294 6.01 18.96 23.72
N GLU A 295 6.75 18.37 24.66
CA GLU A 295 6.26 18.09 26.02
C GLU A 295 5.00 17.23 26.05
N LEU A 296 4.84 16.32 25.09
CA LEU A 296 3.81 15.29 25.15
C LEU A 296 4.18 14.19 26.13
N THR A 297 3.17 13.46 26.58
CA THR A 297 3.31 12.30 27.45
C THR A 297 2.87 11.02 26.76
N GLN A 298 3.20 9.87 27.36
CA GLN A 298 2.73 8.56 26.94
C GLN A 298 2.40 7.72 28.18
N PRO A 299 1.23 7.96 28.80
CA PRO A 299 0.90 7.44 30.13
C PRO A 299 0.87 5.92 30.27
N GLN A 300 0.60 5.20 29.17
CA GLN A 300 0.59 3.73 29.17
C GLN A 300 1.85 3.11 28.53
N GLY A 301 2.86 3.93 28.20
CA GLY A 301 4.02 3.49 27.41
C GLY A 301 3.70 3.31 25.93
N HIS A 302 4.66 2.78 25.19
CA HIS A 302 4.58 2.71 23.72
C HIS A 302 3.42 1.82 23.21
N SER A 303 3.28 0.62 23.79
CA SER A 303 2.27 -0.37 23.39
C SER A 303 2.01 -1.36 24.53
N THR A 304 1.14 -2.34 24.28
CA THR A 304 0.87 -3.42 25.26
C THR A 304 2.01 -4.44 25.40
N SER A 305 3.05 -4.37 24.59
CA SER A 305 4.19 -5.30 24.62
C SER A 305 5.23 -5.00 25.69
N GLY A 306 5.15 -3.86 26.38
CA GLY A 306 6.10 -3.46 27.42
C GLY A 306 5.58 -2.41 28.39
N SER A 307 6.33 -2.23 29.48
CA SER A 307 6.08 -1.23 30.51
C SER A 307 7.13 -0.12 30.43
N HIS A 308 6.69 1.13 30.49
CA HIS A 308 7.58 2.30 30.39
C HIS A 308 8.40 2.55 31.67
N GLU A 309 8.01 1.99 32.80
CA GLU A 309 8.78 2.05 34.06
C GLU A 309 10.14 1.34 33.93
N ARG A 310 10.35 0.52 32.90
CA ARG A 310 11.63 -0.13 32.67
C ARG A 310 12.73 0.80 32.16
N TYR A 311 12.37 1.94 31.57
CA TYR A 311 13.32 2.83 30.89
C TYR A 311 13.16 4.31 31.24
N LYS A 312 12.03 4.73 31.83
CA LYS A 312 11.82 6.10 32.30
C LYS A 312 12.22 6.20 33.77
N THR A 313 12.89 7.31 34.15
CA THR A 313 13.23 7.55 35.52
C THR A 313 12.00 7.94 36.37
N PRO A 314 12.06 7.78 37.70
CA PRO A 314 10.96 8.23 38.59
C PRO A 314 10.61 9.70 38.40
N GLU A 315 11.62 10.57 38.21
CA GLU A 315 11.44 12.01 37.99
C GLU A 315 10.71 12.28 36.67
N ARG A 316 11.06 11.54 35.61
CA ARG A 316 10.35 11.61 34.31
C ARG A 316 8.89 11.17 34.45
N LEU A 317 8.63 10.09 35.15
CA LEU A 317 7.28 9.61 35.39
C LEU A 317 6.46 10.57 36.26
N GLN A 318 7.08 11.25 37.22
CA GLN A 318 6.44 12.30 38.02
C GLN A 318 6.08 13.49 37.13
N TRP A 319 7.01 13.97 36.33
CA TRP A 319 6.77 15.04 35.37
C TRP A 319 5.63 14.70 34.39
N GLU A 320 5.59 13.46 33.84
CA GLU A 320 4.51 13.03 32.95
C GLU A 320 3.12 13.05 33.64
N ARG A 321 3.04 12.78 34.95
CA ARG A 321 1.78 12.90 35.71
C ARG A 321 1.36 14.36 35.88
N GLU A 322 2.30 15.26 36.14
CA GLU A 322 2.04 16.69 36.37
C GLU A 322 1.69 17.42 35.08
N TYR A 323 2.32 17.03 33.97
CA TYR A 323 2.14 17.65 32.65
C TYR A 323 1.29 16.80 31.70
N ASP A 324 0.54 15.83 32.22
CA ASP A 324 -0.47 15.13 31.43
C ASP A 324 -1.46 16.15 30.84
N CYS A 325 -1.69 16.06 29.52
CA CYS A 325 -2.47 17.06 28.81
C CYS A 325 -3.91 17.23 29.36
N LEU A 326 -4.53 16.16 29.90
CA LEU A 326 -5.87 16.23 30.51
C LEU A 326 -5.84 16.96 31.87
N VAL A 327 -4.79 16.72 32.68
CA VAL A 327 -4.58 17.42 33.94
C VAL A 327 -4.40 18.91 33.68
N ARG A 328 -3.58 19.28 32.72
CA ARG A 328 -3.33 20.68 32.35
C ARG A 328 -4.55 21.35 31.74
N MET A 329 -5.30 20.65 30.90
CA MET A 329 -6.54 21.20 30.32
C MET A 329 -7.61 21.42 31.39
N ARG A 330 -7.77 20.48 32.36
CA ARG A 330 -8.68 20.66 33.49
C ARG A 330 -8.31 21.91 34.28
N GLN A 331 -7.01 22.06 34.61
CA GLN A 331 -6.51 23.23 35.35
C GLN A 331 -6.84 24.54 34.62
N TRP A 332 -6.55 24.59 33.33
CA TRP A 332 -6.83 25.76 32.50
C TRP A 332 -8.35 26.11 32.44
N ILE A 333 -9.22 25.09 32.30
CA ILE A 333 -10.68 25.29 32.31
C ILE A 333 -11.14 25.94 33.62
N LEU A 334 -10.61 25.51 34.76
CA LEU A 334 -10.93 26.07 36.10
C LEU A 334 -10.38 27.49 36.25
N GLU A 335 -9.14 27.75 35.82
CA GLU A 335 -8.49 29.07 35.86
C GLU A 335 -9.21 30.10 34.96
N GLN A 336 -9.84 29.64 33.86
CA GLN A 336 -10.63 30.51 32.97
C GLN A 336 -12.12 30.63 33.39
N ASP A 337 -12.53 30.03 34.50
CA ASP A 337 -13.91 29.98 34.99
C ASP A 337 -14.93 29.47 33.99
N LEU A 338 -14.50 28.49 33.11
CA LEU A 338 -15.34 27.90 32.09
C LEU A 338 -16.25 26.79 32.62
N ALA A 339 -15.88 26.16 33.73
CA ALA A 339 -16.70 25.14 34.40
C ALA A 339 -16.31 25.00 35.87
N SER A 340 -17.22 24.50 36.72
CA SER A 340 -16.87 24.13 38.09
C SER A 340 -16.16 22.77 38.13
N ALA A 341 -15.49 22.49 39.27
CA ALA A 341 -14.87 21.18 39.49
C ALA A 341 -15.90 20.05 39.46
N GLU A 342 -17.08 20.27 39.99
CA GLU A 342 -18.19 19.30 40.02
C GLU A 342 -18.70 18.98 38.61
N GLU A 343 -18.79 20.01 37.75
CA GLU A 343 -19.20 19.85 36.35
C GLU A 343 -18.16 19.01 35.56
N LEU A 344 -16.86 19.29 35.77
CA LEU A 344 -15.79 18.50 35.13
C LEU A 344 -15.76 17.04 35.63
N ASP A 345 -15.93 16.83 36.95
CA ASP A 345 -16.04 15.48 37.53
C ASP A 345 -17.23 14.71 36.97
N ALA A 346 -18.34 15.39 36.70
CA ALA A 346 -19.51 14.76 36.06
C ALA A 346 -19.21 14.36 34.59
N ILE A 347 -18.51 15.20 33.82
CA ILE A 347 -18.08 14.90 32.44
C ILE A 347 -17.15 13.67 32.44
N GLU A 348 -16.17 13.62 33.33
CA GLU A 348 -15.20 12.50 33.42
C GLU A 348 -15.89 11.16 33.75
N ARG A 349 -16.81 11.17 34.74
CA ARG A 349 -17.60 9.97 35.07
C ARG A 349 -18.51 9.52 33.90
N ALA A 350 -19.16 10.47 33.21
CA ALA A 350 -20.00 10.17 32.07
C ALA A 350 -19.20 9.58 30.91
N ALA A 351 -18.01 10.13 30.64
CA ALA A 351 -17.10 9.61 29.61
C ALA A 351 -16.68 8.16 29.91
N ALA A 352 -16.30 7.87 31.16
CA ALA A 352 -15.91 6.51 31.57
C ALA A 352 -17.05 5.50 31.35
N GLU A 353 -18.30 5.86 31.72
CA GLU A 353 -19.45 5.01 31.57
C GLU A 353 -19.82 4.82 30.09
N THR A 354 -19.77 5.88 29.27
CA THR A 354 -20.03 5.83 27.81
C THR A 354 -19.08 4.84 27.14
N VAL A 355 -17.78 4.94 27.46
CA VAL A 355 -16.78 4.05 26.88
C VAL A 355 -16.97 2.59 27.33
N ARG A 356 -17.33 2.37 28.61
CA ARG A 356 -17.61 1.02 29.11
C ARG A 356 -18.77 0.38 28.34
N GLN A 357 -19.86 1.12 28.14
CA GLN A 357 -21.03 0.65 27.41
C GLN A 357 -20.73 0.38 25.92
N ALA A 358 -19.98 1.28 25.26
CA ALA A 358 -19.57 1.12 23.87
C ALA A 358 -18.72 -0.16 23.68
N LYS A 359 -17.76 -0.40 24.58
CA LYS A 359 -16.96 -1.62 24.58
C LYS A 359 -17.84 -2.88 24.70
N GLU A 360 -18.81 -2.88 25.59
CA GLU A 360 -19.72 -4.02 25.79
C GLU A 360 -20.60 -4.28 24.57
N ARG A 361 -21.12 -3.22 23.93
CA ARG A 361 -21.87 -3.34 22.66
C ARG A 361 -20.99 -3.91 21.56
N ALA A 362 -19.79 -3.39 21.36
CA ALA A 362 -18.86 -3.85 20.33
C ALA A 362 -18.45 -5.32 20.53
N TRP A 363 -18.17 -5.73 21.77
CA TRP A 363 -17.85 -7.15 22.06
C TRP A 363 -19.04 -8.07 21.79
N ARG A 364 -20.24 -7.67 22.16
CA ARG A 364 -21.46 -8.45 21.87
C ARG A 364 -21.69 -8.56 20.37
N ALA A 365 -21.58 -7.48 19.62
CA ALA A 365 -21.70 -7.50 18.17
C ALA A 365 -20.68 -8.43 17.49
N TYR A 366 -19.42 -8.43 18.00
CA TYR A 366 -18.37 -9.33 17.51
C TYR A 366 -18.68 -10.81 17.79
N GLN A 367 -19.18 -11.13 19.01
CA GLN A 367 -19.41 -12.52 19.44
C GLN A 367 -20.69 -13.12 18.88
N GLN A 368 -21.76 -12.34 18.71
CA GLN A 368 -23.09 -12.87 18.38
C GLN A 368 -23.12 -13.74 17.12
N PRO A 369 -22.54 -13.34 15.97
CA PRO A 369 -22.54 -14.18 14.75
C PRO A 369 -21.76 -15.49 14.97
N ILE A 370 -20.68 -15.47 15.77
CA ILE A 370 -19.86 -16.65 16.03
C ILE A 370 -20.62 -17.63 16.92
N LEU A 371 -21.42 -17.13 17.88
CA LEU A 371 -22.27 -17.97 18.73
C LEU A 371 -23.40 -18.65 17.93
N GLU A 372 -23.95 -17.97 16.95
CA GLU A 372 -24.95 -18.54 16.03
C GLU A 372 -24.31 -19.63 15.14
N GLU A 373 -23.18 -19.36 14.51
CA GLU A 373 -22.40 -20.35 13.75
C GLU A 373 -22.01 -21.56 14.63
N ARG A 374 -21.65 -21.34 15.91
CA ARG A 374 -21.38 -22.41 16.89
C ARG A 374 -22.60 -23.27 17.18
N ALA A 375 -23.76 -22.66 17.36
CA ALA A 375 -25.01 -23.39 17.64
C ALA A 375 -25.41 -24.27 16.45
N GLU A 376 -25.26 -23.78 15.23
CA GLU A 376 -25.52 -24.56 14.01
C GLU A 376 -24.57 -25.76 13.92
N LEU A 377 -23.24 -25.54 14.08
CA LEU A 377 -22.25 -26.62 14.07
C LEU A 377 -22.55 -27.66 15.19
N ALA A 378 -22.89 -27.21 16.38
CA ALA A 378 -23.24 -28.11 17.48
C ALA A 378 -24.45 -28.98 17.17
N SER A 379 -25.47 -28.47 16.43
CA SER A 379 -26.60 -29.24 15.93
C SER A 379 -26.17 -30.31 14.93
N LEU A 380 -25.34 -29.94 13.93
CA LEU A 380 -24.80 -30.89 12.95
C LEU A 380 -23.97 -32.00 13.60
N LEU A 381 -23.16 -31.66 14.61
CA LEU A 381 -22.38 -32.67 15.38
C LEU A 381 -23.30 -33.61 16.18
N GLN A 382 -24.40 -33.11 16.74
CA GLN A 382 -25.39 -33.92 17.42
C GLN A 382 -26.08 -34.91 16.49
N GLU A 383 -26.48 -34.45 15.29
CA GLU A 383 -27.08 -35.29 14.26
C GLU A 383 -26.08 -36.37 13.75
N LEU A 384 -24.81 -35.98 13.56
CA LEU A 384 -23.74 -36.90 13.16
C LEU A 384 -23.51 -37.97 14.22
N ALA A 385 -23.48 -37.62 15.50
CA ALA A 385 -23.33 -38.52 16.61
C ALA A 385 -24.47 -39.54 16.70
N ALA A 386 -25.68 -39.19 16.27
CA ALA A 386 -26.85 -40.06 16.32
C ALA A 386 -26.74 -41.26 15.35
N VAL A 387 -25.93 -41.14 14.29
CA VAL A 387 -25.81 -42.17 13.24
C VAL A 387 -24.41 -42.80 13.18
N SER A 388 -23.43 -42.28 13.92
CA SER A 388 -22.01 -42.68 13.86
C SER A 388 -21.70 -43.78 14.92
N ALA A 389 -20.88 -44.75 14.54
CA ALA A 389 -20.27 -45.68 15.49
C ALA A 389 -19.26 -44.97 16.44
N LYS A 390 -18.73 -43.81 16.05
CA LYS A 390 -17.86 -42.96 16.85
C LYS A 390 -18.61 -41.90 17.68
N ARG A 391 -19.85 -42.21 18.05
CA ARG A 391 -20.79 -41.33 18.76
C ARG A 391 -20.13 -40.58 19.92
N ASP A 392 -19.45 -41.29 20.81
CA ASP A 392 -18.90 -40.70 22.03
C ASP A 392 -17.77 -39.73 21.74
N GLU A 393 -16.97 -39.96 20.72
CA GLU A 393 -15.92 -39.07 20.26
C GLU A 393 -16.51 -37.77 19.67
N VAL A 394 -17.52 -37.90 18.82
CA VAL A 394 -18.21 -36.73 18.22
C VAL A 394 -18.90 -35.90 19.30
N LEU A 395 -19.56 -36.54 20.28
CA LEU A 395 -20.18 -35.84 21.41
C LEU A 395 -19.15 -35.15 22.31
N ARG A 396 -17.99 -35.73 22.52
CA ARG A 396 -16.89 -35.11 23.25
C ARG A 396 -16.42 -33.84 22.55
N ILE A 397 -16.18 -33.88 21.24
CA ILE A 397 -15.79 -32.71 20.41
C ILE A 397 -16.84 -31.60 20.53
N ARG A 398 -18.13 -31.94 20.41
CA ARG A 398 -19.26 -31.02 20.59
C ARG A 398 -19.26 -30.38 21.97
N THR A 399 -19.05 -31.17 23.03
CA THR A 399 -19.06 -30.66 24.40
C THR A 399 -17.89 -29.72 24.67
N GLU A 400 -16.69 -30.06 24.18
CA GLU A 400 -15.52 -29.20 24.25
C GLU A 400 -15.78 -27.87 23.56
N LEU A 401 -16.36 -27.87 22.34
CA LEU A 401 -16.70 -26.65 21.61
C LEU A 401 -17.70 -25.76 22.38
N LEU A 402 -18.73 -26.37 22.97
CA LEU A 402 -19.75 -25.63 23.73
C LEU A 402 -19.24 -25.08 25.05
N SER A 403 -18.18 -25.66 25.62
CA SER A 403 -17.56 -25.18 26.86
C SER A 403 -16.68 -23.94 26.70
N LEU A 404 -16.32 -23.57 25.46
CA LEU A 404 -15.52 -22.39 25.19
C LEU A 404 -16.31 -21.11 25.51
N ARG A 405 -15.73 -20.26 26.37
CA ARG A 405 -16.34 -18.99 26.80
C ARG A 405 -16.28 -17.93 25.70
N ASP A 406 -15.07 -17.68 25.19
CA ASP A 406 -14.80 -16.67 24.16
C ASP A 406 -14.39 -17.41 22.87
N VAL A 407 -15.40 -18.05 22.22
CA VAL A 407 -15.20 -18.87 21.03
C VAL A 407 -14.82 -18.02 19.82
N LEU A 408 -13.89 -18.54 18.99
CA LEU A 408 -13.47 -17.94 17.74
C LEU A 408 -13.87 -18.82 16.55
N ARG A 409 -13.99 -18.26 15.34
CA ARG A 409 -14.29 -19.05 14.11
C ARG A 409 -13.28 -20.16 13.84
N ARG A 410 -12.00 -19.95 14.19
CA ARG A 410 -10.99 -21.03 14.11
C ARG A 410 -11.37 -22.26 14.95
N ASP A 411 -12.00 -22.04 16.11
CA ASP A 411 -12.38 -23.15 17.00
C ASP A 411 -13.50 -23.98 16.38
N LEU A 412 -14.43 -23.33 15.63
CA LEU A 412 -15.45 -23.99 14.83
C LEU A 412 -14.80 -24.86 13.74
N SER A 413 -13.84 -24.31 12.98
CA SER A 413 -13.10 -25.06 11.94
C SER A 413 -12.36 -26.26 12.52
N VAL A 414 -11.69 -26.09 13.67
CA VAL A 414 -10.97 -27.19 14.36
C VAL A 414 -11.94 -28.29 14.81
N ALA A 415 -13.06 -27.93 15.45
CA ALA A 415 -14.06 -28.89 15.89
C ALA A 415 -14.66 -29.66 14.70
N CYS A 416 -15.01 -28.96 13.63
CA CYS A 416 -15.53 -29.57 12.40
C CYS A 416 -14.52 -30.56 11.79
N ASN A 417 -13.26 -30.19 11.66
CA ASN A 417 -12.20 -31.06 11.13
C ASN A 417 -11.98 -32.30 11.99
N ARG A 418 -11.91 -32.12 13.30
CA ARG A 418 -11.75 -33.27 14.22
C ARG A 418 -12.91 -34.25 14.07
N ALA A 419 -14.15 -33.76 13.95
CA ALA A 419 -15.31 -34.63 13.75
C ALA A 419 -15.27 -35.35 12.40
N LEU A 420 -14.90 -34.67 11.31
CA LEU A 420 -14.76 -35.30 10.00
C LEU A 420 -13.66 -36.39 9.97
N ILE A 421 -12.54 -36.15 10.68
CA ILE A 421 -11.46 -37.13 10.82
C ILE A 421 -11.97 -38.35 11.61
N ALA A 422 -12.69 -38.16 12.71
CA ALA A 422 -13.20 -39.25 13.51
C ALA A 422 -14.13 -40.19 12.73
N VAL A 423 -14.91 -39.65 11.77
CA VAL A 423 -15.86 -40.41 10.93
C VAL A 423 -15.37 -40.59 9.48
N ALA A 424 -14.06 -40.59 9.26
CA ALA A 424 -13.48 -40.63 7.91
C ALA A 424 -13.90 -41.88 7.11
N ASP A 425 -14.09 -43.00 7.78
CA ASP A 425 -14.52 -44.28 7.25
C ASP A 425 -16.05 -44.52 7.27
N GLU A 426 -16.83 -43.55 7.75
CA GLU A 426 -18.31 -43.65 7.89
C GLU A 426 -19.04 -42.75 6.90
N PRO A 427 -19.41 -43.22 5.70
CA PRO A 427 -20.23 -42.43 4.78
C PRO A 427 -21.67 -42.30 5.34
N SER A 428 -22.14 -41.03 5.45
CA SER A 428 -23.52 -40.72 5.87
C SER A 428 -24.00 -39.40 5.30
N GLU A 429 -25.30 -39.20 5.26
CA GLU A 429 -25.89 -37.94 4.88
C GLU A 429 -25.45 -36.80 5.85
N GLN A 430 -25.40 -37.09 7.14
CA GLN A 430 -24.99 -36.17 8.19
C GLN A 430 -23.53 -35.73 8.00
N ARG A 431 -22.62 -36.65 7.65
CA ARG A 431 -21.24 -36.30 7.27
C ARG A 431 -21.22 -35.40 6.04
N THR A 432 -22.03 -35.68 5.03
CA THR A 432 -22.13 -34.85 3.81
C THR A 432 -22.61 -33.42 4.13
N ARG A 433 -23.60 -33.30 5.03
CA ARG A 433 -24.06 -31.99 5.52
C ARG A 433 -22.96 -31.22 6.26
N LEU A 434 -22.20 -31.90 7.11
CA LEU A 434 -21.06 -31.28 7.81
C LEU A 434 -19.95 -30.82 6.85
N VAL A 435 -19.66 -31.58 5.78
CA VAL A 435 -18.73 -31.19 4.72
C VAL A 435 -19.23 -29.93 3.99
N ARG A 436 -20.51 -29.87 3.64
CA ARG A 436 -21.12 -28.68 2.98
C ARG A 436 -21.02 -27.45 3.88
N TRP A 437 -21.32 -27.60 5.17
CA TRP A 437 -21.22 -26.51 6.15
C TRP A 437 -19.78 -25.99 6.22
N ARG A 438 -18.77 -26.88 6.29
CA ARG A 438 -17.37 -26.53 6.28
C ARG A 438 -16.99 -25.77 5.00
N GLN A 439 -17.41 -26.24 3.84
CA GLN A 439 -17.14 -25.56 2.55
C GLN A 439 -17.72 -24.16 2.51
N ALA A 440 -18.97 -23.98 3.00
CA ALA A 440 -19.61 -22.68 3.12
C ALA A 440 -18.84 -21.74 4.07
N LEU A 441 -18.39 -22.26 5.22
CA LEU A 441 -17.57 -21.49 6.14
C LEU A 441 -16.23 -21.07 5.50
N GLU A 442 -15.53 -21.98 4.81
CA GLU A 442 -14.27 -21.68 4.11
C GLU A 442 -14.45 -20.59 3.04
N GLU A 443 -15.52 -20.63 2.27
CA GLU A 443 -15.83 -19.58 1.28
C GLU A 443 -16.10 -18.22 1.92
N GLN A 444 -16.83 -18.20 3.02
CA GLN A 444 -17.04 -16.96 3.79
C GLN A 444 -15.70 -16.42 4.36
N GLN A 445 -14.79 -17.29 4.80
CA GLN A 445 -13.48 -16.85 5.30
C GLN A 445 -12.59 -16.30 4.17
N ARG A 446 -12.66 -16.87 2.95
CA ARG A 446 -11.98 -16.30 1.78
C ARG A 446 -12.48 -14.90 1.49
N GLU A 447 -13.80 -14.68 1.48
CA GLU A 447 -14.36 -13.35 1.29
C GLU A 447 -13.93 -12.38 2.39
N ARG A 448 -13.97 -12.80 3.66
CA ARG A 448 -13.57 -11.96 4.81
C ARG A 448 -12.10 -11.55 4.79
N TYR A 449 -11.18 -12.47 4.44
CA TYR A 449 -9.75 -12.27 4.68
C TYR A 449 -8.87 -12.26 3.43
N SER A 450 -9.34 -12.76 2.29
CA SER A 450 -8.54 -12.92 1.07
C SER A 450 -9.09 -12.18 -0.15
N SER A 451 -10.32 -11.62 -0.10
CA SER A 451 -10.89 -10.85 -1.20
C SER A 451 -10.19 -9.50 -1.39
N HIS A 452 -10.37 -8.88 -2.54
CA HIS A 452 -9.87 -7.54 -2.87
C HIS A 452 -8.33 -7.39 -2.89
N LEU A 453 -7.58 -8.45 -3.16
CA LEU A 453 -6.16 -8.29 -3.42
C LEU A 453 -5.92 -7.48 -4.71
N TYR A 454 -6.67 -7.80 -5.76
CA TYR A 454 -6.78 -7.06 -7.02
C TYR A 454 -8.19 -6.47 -7.15
N SER A 455 -8.40 -5.60 -8.14
CA SER A 455 -9.72 -5.01 -8.36
C SER A 455 -10.77 -6.06 -8.72
N GLN A 456 -11.89 -6.02 -8.02
CA GLN A 456 -13.09 -6.81 -8.31
C GLN A 456 -14.19 -5.96 -9.00
N THR A 457 -13.90 -4.67 -9.22
CA THR A 457 -14.84 -3.73 -9.84
C THR A 457 -14.97 -3.94 -11.36
N PRO A 458 -15.95 -3.35 -12.03
CA PRO A 458 -15.98 -3.30 -13.50
C PRO A 458 -14.76 -2.65 -14.14
N LEU A 459 -13.98 -1.85 -13.39
CA LEU A 459 -12.78 -1.16 -13.86
C LEU A 459 -11.50 -1.99 -13.69
N SER A 460 -11.58 -3.26 -13.29
CA SER A 460 -10.41 -4.15 -13.20
C SER A 460 -9.67 -4.25 -14.54
N ALA A 461 -8.34 -4.24 -14.50
CA ALA A 461 -7.49 -4.42 -15.67
C ALA A 461 -7.76 -5.74 -16.41
N LEU A 462 -8.21 -6.78 -15.72
CA LEU A 462 -8.59 -8.07 -16.30
C LEU A 462 -9.85 -8.02 -17.16
N ARG A 463 -10.62 -6.94 -17.08
CA ARG A 463 -11.87 -6.73 -17.82
C ARG A 463 -11.71 -5.77 -19.00
N VAL A 464 -10.53 -5.17 -19.17
CA VAL A 464 -10.24 -4.31 -20.32
C VAL A 464 -10.16 -5.20 -21.57
N PRO A 465 -11.02 -4.99 -22.57
CA PRO A 465 -11.02 -5.83 -23.77
C PRO A 465 -9.74 -5.62 -24.59
N GLU A 466 -9.29 -6.67 -25.26
CA GLU A 466 -8.20 -6.59 -26.22
C GLU A 466 -8.61 -5.77 -27.43
N ILE A 467 -7.78 -4.80 -27.81
CA ILE A 467 -7.89 -4.05 -29.07
C ILE A 467 -6.53 -4.21 -29.77
N PRO A 468 -6.47 -4.90 -30.91
CA PRO A 468 -5.19 -5.12 -31.57
C PRO A 468 -4.58 -3.83 -32.14
N PRO A 469 -3.24 -3.75 -32.24
CA PRO A 469 -2.58 -2.66 -32.91
C PRO A 469 -2.92 -2.70 -34.43
N GLN A 470 -3.22 -1.54 -35.01
CA GLN A 470 -3.56 -1.39 -36.41
C GLN A 470 -2.42 -0.71 -37.17
N TYR A 471 -2.05 -1.27 -38.31
CA TYR A 471 -0.99 -0.73 -39.16
C TYR A 471 -1.56 -0.37 -40.54
N ARG A 472 -1.15 0.80 -41.02
CA ARG A 472 -1.41 1.23 -42.41
C ARG A 472 -0.20 0.88 -43.30
N GLU A 473 -0.36 0.92 -44.60
CA GLU A 473 0.78 0.70 -45.51
C GLU A 473 1.92 1.68 -45.26
N ASP A 474 1.59 2.94 -44.97
CA ASP A 474 2.48 4.04 -44.66
C ASP A 474 2.88 4.15 -43.16
N SER A 475 2.49 3.21 -42.29
CA SER A 475 2.92 3.21 -40.89
C SER A 475 4.44 3.26 -40.80
N PRO A 476 5.04 4.32 -40.18
CA PRO A 476 6.48 4.52 -40.18
C PRO A 476 7.21 3.49 -39.32
N LEU A 477 8.44 3.16 -39.73
CA LEU A 477 9.38 2.38 -38.95
C LEU A 477 10.17 3.36 -38.05
N VAL A 478 9.91 3.35 -36.73
CA VAL A 478 10.47 4.27 -35.74
C VAL A 478 11.31 3.54 -34.71
N ASN A 479 12.03 4.25 -33.85
CA ASN A 479 12.69 3.62 -32.69
C ASN A 479 11.65 3.32 -31.60
N GLY A 480 11.92 2.35 -30.73
CA GLY A 480 11.03 2.00 -29.62
C GLY A 480 10.70 3.18 -28.72
N PHE A 481 11.65 4.07 -28.43
CA PHE A 481 11.39 5.26 -27.62
C PHE A 481 10.35 6.20 -28.24
N GLU A 482 10.30 6.28 -29.60
CA GLU A 482 9.30 7.09 -30.32
C GLU A 482 7.89 6.47 -30.20
N VAL A 483 7.79 5.14 -30.08
CA VAL A 483 6.51 4.44 -29.81
C VAL A 483 5.99 4.83 -28.42
N ILE A 484 6.86 4.79 -27.38
CA ILE A 484 6.50 5.21 -26.03
C ILE A 484 6.11 6.70 -26.00
N ASN A 485 6.88 7.56 -26.67
CA ASN A 485 6.60 8.99 -26.76
C ASN A 485 5.22 9.26 -27.38
N ALA A 486 4.91 8.62 -28.50
CA ALA A 486 3.61 8.75 -29.16
C ALA A 486 2.44 8.23 -28.28
N CYS A 487 2.67 7.16 -27.52
CA CYS A 487 1.68 6.64 -26.57
C CYS A 487 1.39 7.66 -25.45
N PHE A 488 2.43 8.23 -24.84
CA PHE A 488 2.28 9.22 -23.79
C PHE A 488 1.70 10.55 -24.30
N ASP A 489 2.07 10.98 -25.50
CA ASP A 489 1.44 12.13 -26.16
C ASP A 489 -0.08 11.92 -26.33
N ALA A 490 -0.48 10.73 -26.78
CA ALA A 490 -1.90 10.39 -26.94
C ALA A 490 -2.63 10.34 -25.59
N ALA A 491 -2.00 9.80 -24.54
CA ALA A 491 -2.56 9.72 -23.18
C ALA A 491 -2.75 11.12 -22.56
N LEU A 492 -1.72 11.97 -22.61
CA LEU A 492 -1.75 13.34 -22.08
C LEU A 492 -2.79 14.21 -22.80
N ARG A 493 -2.96 14.03 -24.11
CA ARG A 493 -3.96 14.76 -24.92
C ARG A 493 -5.39 14.34 -24.58
N ARG A 494 -5.61 13.05 -24.35
CA ARG A 494 -6.94 12.48 -24.10
C ARG A 494 -7.46 12.75 -22.70
N ASP A 495 -6.60 12.65 -21.69
CA ASP A 495 -6.99 12.71 -20.30
C ASP A 495 -6.17 13.74 -19.52
N PRO A 496 -6.79 14.85 -19.10
CA PRO A 496 -6.11 15.90 -18.33
C PRO A 496 -5.63 15.44 -16.95
N ARG A 497 -6.14 14.31 -16.44
CA ARG A 497 -5.72 13.74 -15.15
C ARG A 497 -4.35 13.05 -15.22
N VAL A 498 -3.87 12.71 -16.43
CA VAL A 498 -2.56 12.06 -16.62
C VAL A 498 -1.45 13.04 -16.31
N VAL A 499 -0.56 12.65 -15.39
CA VAL A 499 0.67 13.36 -15.04
C VAL A 499 1.84 12.38 -15.07
N ILE A 500 2.97 12.80 -15.66
CA ILE A 500 4.18 11.97 -15.80
C ILE A 500 5.32 12.68 -15.08
N PHE A 501 6.02 11.98 -14.19
CA PHE A 501 7.13 12.58 -13.45
C PHE A 501 8.16 11.53 -13.01
N GLY A 502 9.37 11.99 -12.81
CA GLY A 502 10.53 11.22 -12.39
C GLY A 502 11.80 12.00 -12.61
N GLU A 503 12.93 11.38 -12.33
CA GLU A 503 14.25 11.98 -12.60
C GLU A 503 14.45 12.13 -14.12
N ASP A 504 14.85 13.31 -14.57
CA ASP A 504 15.10 13.65 -15.99
C ASP A 504 13.89 13.51 -16.93
N VAL A 505 12.68 13.26 -16.41
CA VAL A 505 11.46 13.05 -17.22
C VAL A 505 11.00 14.31 -17.93
N GLY A 506 11.17 15.46 -17.30
CA GLY A 506 10.65 16.75 -17.78
C GLY A 506 11.47 17.31 -18.93
N ARG A 507 12.51 18.09 -18.60
CA ARG A 507 13.27 18.86 -19.57
C ARG A 507 14.08 18.01 -20.54
N LEU A 508 14.75 16.95 -20.04
CA LEU A 508 15.50 16.01 -20.86
C LEU A 508 14.59 15.08 -21.69
N GLY A 509 13.42 14.74 -21.13
CA GLY A 509 12.48 13.81 -21.75
C GLY A 509 12.78 12.35 -21.48
N ASP A 510 13.28 12.06 -20.29
CA ASP A 510 13.89 10.86 -19.74
C ASP A 510 15.24 10.48 -20.41
N VAL A 511 16.04 9.64 -19.73
CA VAL A 511 17.39 9.23 -20.20
C VAL A 511 17.38 8.46 -21.52
N ASN A 512 16.24 7.87 -21.90
CA ASN A 512 16.04 7.14 -23.17
C ASN A 512 15.08 7.87 -24.12
N GLN A 513 14.66 9.10 -23.79
CA GLN A 513 13.86 10.00 -24.62
C GLN A 513 12.41 9.58 -24.89
N GLY A 514 11.85 8.68 -24.11
CA GLY A 514 10.43 8.30 -24.19
C GLY A 514 9.47 9.44 -23.85
N CYS A 515 9.94 10.49 -23.15
CA CYS A 515 9.18 11.70 -22.83
C CYS A 515 9.69 12.97 -23.54
N ALA A 516 10.57 12.84 -24.54
CA ALA A 516 11.19 13.99 -25.23
C ALA A 516 10.15 14.96 -25.79
N GLY A 517 10.29 16.25 -25.45
CA GLY A 517 9.40 17.32 -25.93
C GLY A 517 8.02 17.39 -25.26
N LEU A 518 7.62 16.41 -24.45
CA LEU A 518 6.29 16.38 -23.83
C LEU A 518 6.12 17.50 -22.78
N GLN A 519 7.15 17.84 -22.01
CA GLN A 519 7.09 18.97 -21.08
C GLN A 519 6.85 20.28 -21.80
N ALA A 520 7.55 20.54 -22.91
CA ALA A 520 7.35 21.76 -23.72
C ALA A 520 5.92 21.86 -24.29
N LYS A 521 5.28 20.71 -24.57
CA LYS A 521 3.93 20.64 -25.15
C LYS A 521 2.81 20.75 -24.10
N TYR A 522 2.97 20.10 -22.92
CA TYR A 522 1.91 19.95 -21.92
C TYR A 522 2.17 20.73 -20.64
N GLY A 523 3.33 21.36 -20.50
CA GLY A 523 3.73 22.13 -19.34
C GLY A 523 4.40 21.32 -18.22
N GLU A 524 5.14 22.02 -17.38
CA GLU A 524 5.95 21.47 -16.29
C GLU A 524 5.10 20.77 -15.21
N LEU A 525 3.86 21.19 -15.01
CA LEU A 525 2.97 20.56 -14.02
C LEU A 525 2.44 19.18 -14.48
N ARG A 526 2.34 18.96 -15.80
CA ARG A 526 1.86 17.71 -16.37
C ARG A 526 2.98 16.72 -16.65
N VAL A 527 4.18 17.22 -17.01
CA VAL A 527 5.39 16.40 -17.28
C VAL A 527 6.56 17.05 -16.55
N SER A 528 7.01 16.47 -15.45
CA SER A 528 7.90 17.14 -14.50
C SER A 528 9.13 16.31 -14.13
N ASP A 529 10.22 17.05 -13.87
CA ASP A 529 11.41 16.50 -13.22
C ASP A 529 11.19 16.36 -11.71
N THR A 530 11.87 15.41 -11.12
CA THR A 530 12.00 15.27 -9.66
C THR A 530 13.47 15.25 -9.25
N GLY A 531 13.75 15.46 -7.97
CA GLY A 531 15.03 15.06 -7.40
C GLY A 531 15.15 13.54 -7.27
N ILE A 532 16.36 13.06 -6.97
CA ILE A 532 16.64 11.65 -6.65
C ILE A 532 15.98 11.33 -5.30
N ARG A 533 14.86 10.62 -5.34
CA ARG A 533 14.03 10.32 -4.17
C ARG A 533 13.00 9.24 -4.51
N GLU A 534 13.45 8.07 -4.94
CA GLU A 534 12.62 7.00 -5.51
C GLU A 534 11.44 6.59 -4.60
N CYS A 535 11.68 6.54 -3.29
CA CYS A 535 10.62 6.22 -2.32
C CYS A 535 9.49 7.25 -2.37
N THR A 536 9.80 8.55 -2.38
CA THR A 536 8.78 9.61 -2.43
C THR A 536 8.25 9.88 -3.83
N ILE A 537 8.94 9.50 -4.90
CA ILE A 537 8.36 9.49 -6.27
C ILE A 537 7.16 8.54 -6.28
N VAL A 538 7.33 7.31 -5.80
CA VAL A 538 6.21 6.35 -5.73
C VAL A 538 5.13 6.82 -4.75
N GLY A 539 5.51 7.32 -3.58
CA GLY A 539 4.56 7.87 -2.61
C GLY A 539 3.76 9.05 -3.16
N GLN A 540 4.42 9.97 -3.88
CA GLN A 540 3.76 11.08 -4.57
C GLN A 540 2.69 10.56 -5.56
N ALA A 541 3.01 9.50 -6.31
CA ALA A 541 2.04 8.88 -7.21
C ALA A 541 0.83 8.32 -6.46
N ILE A 542 1.04 7.64 -5.30
CA ILE A 542 -0.06 7.14 -4.48
C ILE A 542 -0.99 8.30 -4.05
N GLY A 543 -0.42 9.38 -3.54
CA GLY A 543 -1.20 10.54 -3.11
C GLY A 543 -1.98 11.21 -4.23
N LEU A 544 -1.37 11.38 -5.42
CA LEU A 544 -2.04 11.92 -6.61
C LEU A 544 -3.19 11.02 -7.08
N ALA A 545 -2.99 9.71 -7.08
CA ALA A 545 -4.02 8.74 -7.49
C ALA A 545 -5.22 8.75 -6.54
N LEU A 546 -4.99 8.86 -5.22
CA LEU A 546 -6.06 9.00 -4.21
C LEU A 546 -6.91 10.26 -4.44
N ARG A 547 -6.32 11.31 -4.99
CA ARG A 547 -6.97 12.56 -5.37
C ARG A 547 -7.57 12.51 -6.79
N GLY A 548 -7.74 11.32 -7.40
CA GLY A 548 -8.41 11.14 -8.69
C GLY A 548 -7.57 11.41 -9.93
N LEU A 549 -6.27 11.72 -9.78
CA LEU A 549 -5.33 11.88 -10.89
C LEU A 549 -4.83 10.52 -11.40
N ARG A 550 -4.16 10.52 -12.55
CA ARG A 550 -3.63 9.30 -13.22
C ARG A 550 -2.10 9.43 -13.36
N PRO A 551 -1.35 9.19 -12.27
CA PRO A 551 0.09 9.35 -12.29
C PRO A 551 0.80 8.20 -13.00
N ILE A 552 1.81 8.54 -13.81
CA ILE A 552 2.85 7.66 -14.32
C ILE A 552 4.15 8.13 -13.68
N ALA A 553 4.62 7.38 -12.70
CA ALA A 553 5.83 7.68 -11.96
C ALA A 553 7.00 6.87 -12.51
N GLU A 554 8.10 7.54 -12.83
CA GLU A 554 9.29 6.87 -13.37
C GLU A 554 10.37 6.68 -12.31
N ILE A 555 10.88 5.46 -12.25
CA ILE A 555 12.16 5.12 -11.62
C ILE A 555 13.12 4.74 -12.74
N GLN A 556 14.26 5.40 -12.82
CA GLN A 556 15.14 5.33 -14.00
C GLN A 556 15.57 3.90 -14.40
N TYR A 557 15.93 3.07 -13.41
CA TYR A 557 16.37 1.69 -13.65
C TYR A 557 15.79 0.72 -12.63
N LEU A 558 15.60 -0.53 -13.05
CA LEU A 558 15.04 -1.59 -12.21
C LEU A 558 15.89 -1.84 -10.94
N ASP A 559 17.19 -1.69 -11.01
CA ASP A 559 18.06 -1.79 -9.84
C ASP A 559 17.79 -0.69 -8.79
N TYR A 560 17.36 0.50 -9.21
CA TYR A 560 17.05 1.63 -8.32
C TYR A 560 15.64 1.52 -7.72
N LEU A 561 14.77 0.71 -8.32
CA LEU A 561 13.44 0.42 -7.78
C LEU A 561 13.50 -0.12 -6.35
N LEU A 562 14.63 -0.74 -5.95
CA LEU A 562 14.83 -1.27 -4.61
C LEU A 562 14.70 -0.19 -3.52
N TYR A 563 15.06 1.07 -3.80
CA TYR A 563 14.83 2.20 -2.87
C TYR A 563 13.34 2.51 -2.64
N ALA A 564 12.50 2.22 -3.63
CA ALA A 564 11.05 2.40 -3.54
C ALA A 564 10.30 1.12 -3.14
N LEU A 565 10.96 -0.03 -3.10
CA LEU A 565 10.32 -1.33 -2.93
C LEU A 565 9.59 -1.44 -1.58
N GLN A 566 10.08 -0.78 -0.53
CA GLN A 566 9.39 -0.74 0.75
C GLN A 566 8.01 -0.09 0.63
N ILE A 567 7.90 1.10 0.05
CA ILE A 567 6.61 1.78 -0.10
C ILE A 567 5.69 1.07 -1.10
N MET A 568 6.27 0.41 -2.11
CA MET A 568 5.51 -0.43 -3.02
C MET A 568 4.89 -1.63 -2.31
N SER A 569 5.66 -2.30 -1.46
CA SER A 569 5.23 -3.46 -0.67
C SER A 569 4.22 -3.07 0.41
N ASP A 570 4.58 -2.11 1.25
CA ASP A 570 3.83 -1.81 2.48
C ASP A 570 2.58 -1.00 2.21
N ASP A 571 2.62 -0.03 1.28
CA ASP A 571 1.50 0.84 1.01
C ASP A 571 0.69 0.38 -0.22
N ILE A 572 1.22 0.54 -1.44
CA ILE A 572 0.43 0.40 -2.65
C ILE A 572 -0.06 -1.04 -2.90
N ALA A 573 0.78 -2.05 -2.69
CA ALA A 573 0.43 -3.45 -2.92
C ALA A 573 -0.66 -3.95 -1.97
N THR A 574 -0.65 -3.49 -0.72
CA THR A 574 -1.64 -3.90 0.28
C THR A 574 -2.88 -3.00 0.30
N PHE A 575 -2.88 -1.87 -0.38
CA PHE A 575 -3.82 -0.77 -0.22
C PHE A 575 -5.28 -1.20 -0.36
N ARG A 576 -5.61 -1.88 -1.45
CA ARG A 576 -6.95 -2.38 -1.73
C ARG A 576 -7.33 -3.52 -0.77
N TRP A 577 -6.42 -4.45 -0.53
CA TRP A 577 -6.68 -5.58 0.35
C TRP A 577 -6.92 -5.13 1.81
N ARG A 578 -6.04 -4.28 2.37
CA ARG A 578 -6.16 -3.87 3.78
C ARG A 578 -7.39 -3.01 4.08
N THR A 579 -7.99 -2.41 3.04
CA THR A 579 -9.23 -1.62 3.13
C THR A 579 -10.46 -2.39 2.65
N LYS A 580 -10.33 -3.68 2.34
CA LYS A 580 -11.40 -4.50 1.75
C LYS A 580 -12.08 -3.81 0.56
N GLY A 581 -11.30 -3.23 -0.36
CA GLY A 581 -11.77 -2.55 -1.56
C GLY A 581 -12.34 -1.15 -1.34
N ALA A 582 -12.27 -0.62 -0.11
CA ALA A 582 -12.77 0.72 0.18
C ALA A 582 -11.92 1.85 -0.42
N GLN A 583 -10.66 1.57 -0.74
CA GLN A 583 -9.74 2.53 -1.36
C GLN A 583 -8.99 1.88 -2.53
N ALA A 584 -8.62 2.70 -3.51
CA ALA A 584 -7.84 2.31 -4.67
C ALA A 584 -6.81 3.40 -5.00
N ALA A 585 -5.63 3.00 -5.47
CA ALA A 585 -4.59 3.90 -5.92
C ALA A 585 -4.09 3.46 -7.31
N PRO A 586 -4.76 3.87 -8.40
CA PRO A 586 -4.42 3.47 -9.76
C PRO A 586 -3.16 4.19 -10.26
N VAL A 587 -2.02 3.76 -9.75
CA VAL A 587 -0.68 4.27 -10.07
C VAL A 587 -0.04 3.40 -11.15
N ILE A 588 0.66 4.02 -12.07
CA ILE A 588 1.58 3.34 -12.99
C ILE A 588 3.00 3.70 -12.57
N ILE A 589 3.77 2.69 -12.17
CA ILE A 589 5.22 2.81 -11.97
C ILE A 589 5.88 2.26 -13.23
N ARG A 590 6.65 3.09 -13.91
CA ARG A 590 7.47 2.66 -15.04
C ARG A 590 8.93 2.60 -14.65
N THR A 591 9.64 1.60 -15.13
CA THR A 591 11.08 1.49 -14.98
C THR A 591 11.67 0.75 -16.16
N ARG A 592 12.99 0.82 -16.29
CA ARG A 592 13.74 0.13 -17.35
C ARG A 592 14.59 -0.95 -16.74
N GLY A 593 14.59 -2.09 -17.37
CA GLY A 593 15.39 -3.22 -16.92
C GLY A 593 15.29 -4.37 -17.89
N HIS A 594 15.60 -5.55 -17.41
CA HIS A 594 15.53 -6.77 -18.20
C HIS A 594 16.37 -6.66 -19.47
N ARG A 595 17.63 -7.01 -19.34
CA ARG A 595 18.71 -7.03 -20.30
C ARG A 595 19.35 -5.69 -20.64
N LEU A 596 20.35 -5.35 -19.85
CA LEU A 596 21.35 -4.32 -20.12
C LEU A 596 22.69 -4.86 -19.65
N GLU A 597 23.79 -4.38 -20.22
CA GLU A 597 25.14 -4.69 -19.79
C GLU A 597 25.57 -3.90 -18.55
N GLY A 598 26.20 -4.58 -17.58
CA GLY A 598 26.82 -3.96 -16.42
C GLY A 598 26.18 -4.24 -15.07
N VAL A 599 26.95 -4.06 -13.98
CA VAL A 599 26.58 -4.55 -12.63
C VAL A 599 25.39 -3.82 -12.00
N TRP A 600 25.28 -2.50 -12.18
CA TRP A 600 24.32 -1.66 -11.45
C TRP A 600 23.11 -1.23 -12.29
N HIS A 601 23.06 -1.59 -13.57
CA HIS A 601 21.98 -1.23 -14.48
C HIS A 601 21.37 -2.44 -15.19
N SER A 602 21.78 -3.63 -14.85
CA SER A 602 21.41 -4.86 -15.55
C SER A 602 20.83 -5.94 -14.65
N GLY A 603 20.59 -5.61 -13.39
CA GLY A 603 19.93 -6.53 -12.48
C GLY A 603 18.49 -6.78 -12.88
N SER A 604 18.02 -8.02 -12.67
CA SER A 604 16.64 -8.42 -12.89
C SER A 604 16.10 -9.08 -11.61
N PRO A 605 15.97 -8.34 -10.48
CA PRO A 605 15.55 -8.90 -9.20
C PRO A 605 14.02 -9.16 -9.16
N MET A 606 13.50 -9.75 -10.24
CA MET A 606 12.05 -9.89 -10.45
C MET A 606 11.38 -10.74 -9.39
N ALA A 607 11.99 -11.86 -8.97
CA ALA A 607 11.39 -12.71 -7.93
C ALA A 607 11.27 -12.00 -6.59
N GLY A 608 12.28 -11.19 -6.21
CA GLY A 608 12.19 -10.34 -5.01
C GLY A 608 11.02 -9.36 -5.11
N ILE A 609 10.84 -8.71 -6.24
CA ILE A 609 9.73 -7.80 -6.51
C ILE A 609 8.39 -8.56 -6.45
N LEU A 610 8.25 -9.66 -7.20
CA LEU A 610 7.03 -10.45 -7.26
C LEU A 610 6.54 -10.93 -5.88
N ASN A 611 7.47 -11.28 -5.00
CA ASN A 611 7.13 -11.74 -3.65
C ASN A 611 6.61 -10.62 -2.74
N LEU A 612 7.06 -9.38 -2.96
CA LEU A 612 6.75 -8.24 -2.10
C LEU A 612 5.56 -7.41 -2.60
N VAL A 613 5.27 -7.40 -3.92
CA VAL A 613 4.24 -6.49 -4.48
C VAL A 613 2.92 -7.20 -4.84
N ARG A 614 2.55 -8.25 -4.10
CA ARG A 614 1.24 -8.93 -4.28
C ARG A 614 0.10 -7.93 -4.08
N GLY A 615 -0.74 -7.73 -5.11
CA GLY A 615 -1.77 -6.70 -5.16
C GLY A 615 -1.49 -5.61 -6.21
N MET A 616 -0.30 -5.64 -6.84
CA MET A 616 0.01 -4.85 -8.03
C MET A 616 0.09 -5.74 -9.26
N LEU A 617 -0.21 -5.19 -10.42
CA LEU A 617 0.11 -5.83 -11.69
C LEU A 617 1.62 -5.69 -11.94
N VAL A 618 2.27 -6.75 -12.43
CA VAL A 618 3.69 -6.72 -12.86
C VAL A 618 3.76 -7.16 -14.31
N LEU A 619 4.07 -6.21 -15.18
CA LEU A 619 4.01 -6.33 -16.63
C LEU A 619 5.41 -6.11 -17.21
N VAL A 620 5.91 -7.07 -18.02
CA VAL A 620 7.25 -6.99 -18.62
C VAL A 620 7.10 -7.22 -20.13
N PRO A 621 6.71 -6.17 -20.89
CA PRO A 621 6.54 -6.24 -22.33
C PRO A 621 7.88 -6.55 -23.02
N ARG A 622 7.86 -7.38 -24.08
CA ARG A 622 9.05 -7.73 -24.86
C ARG A 622 9.55 -6.63 -25.80
N ASP A 623 8.69 -5.67 -26.14
CA ASP A 623 8.93 -4.55 -27.04
C ASP A 623 8.11 -3.31 -26.64
N MET A 624 8.37 -2.17 -27.27
CA MET A 624 7.73 -0.91 -26.89
C MET A 624 6.29 -0.79 -27.41
N THR A 625 5.93 -1.49 -28.47
CA THR A 625 4.53 -1.61 -28.90
C THR A 625 3.71 -2.33 -27.84
N ARG A 626 4.20 -3.44 -27.29
CA ARG A 626 3.51 -4.13 -26.18
C ARG A 626 3.45 -3.26 -24.93
N ALA A 627 4.51 -2.51 -24.62
CA ALA A 627 4.51 -1.55 -23.51
C ALA A 627 3.41 -0.50 -23.68
N ALA A 628 3.29 0.11 -24.86
CA ALA A 628 2.24 1.08 -25.17
C ALA A 628 0.83 0.49 -24.99
N GLY A 629 0.61 -0.76 -25.42
CA GLY A 629 -0.64 -1.48 -25.20
C GLY A 629 -0.96 -1.68 -23.72
N PHE A 630 0.04 -2.02 -22.90
CA PHE A 630 -0.14 -2.13 -21.44
C PHE A 630 -0.43 -0.78 -20.78
N TYR A 631 0.23 0.31 -21.20
CA TYR A 631 -0.11 1.65 -20.69
C TYR A 631 -1.57 2.00 -21.00
N ASN A 632 -2.04 1.73 -22.20
CA ASN A 632 -3.45 1.95 -22.57
C ASN A 632 -4.42 1.09 -21.75
N THR A 633 -4.06 -0.18 -21.47
CA THR A 633 -4.86 -1.07 -20.62
C THR A 633 -4.95 -0.55 -19.20
N VAL A 634 -3.81 -0.27 -18.59
CA VAL A 634 -3.75 0.16 -17.18
C VAL A 634 -4.37 1.55 -16.98
N LEU A 635 -4.21 2.47 -17.92
CA LEU A 635 -4.87 3.79 -17.87
C LEU A 635 -6.41 3.70 -17.92
N ARG A 636 -6.99 2.59 -18.36
CA ARG A 636 -8.43 2.32 -18.34
C ARG A 636 -8.89 1.56 -17.11
N SER A 637 -7.97 1.17 -16.23
CA SER A 637 -8.26 0.36 -15.05
C SER A 637 -8.07 1.13 -13.74
N ASP A 638 -8.49 0.53 -12.63
CA ASP A 638 -8.30 1.03 -11.27
C ASP A 638 -7.25 0.22 -10.47
N ASP A 639 -6.53 -0.69 -11.14
CA ASP A 639 -5.43 -1.45 -10.54
C ASP A 639 -4.10 -0.69 -10.61
N PRO A 640 -3.24 -0.77 -9.57
CA PRO A 640 -1.86 -0.29 -9.66
C PRO A 640 -0.98 -1.24 -10.47
N ALA A 641 -0.02 -0.71 -11.22
CA ALA A 641 0.86 -1.50 -12.05
C ALA A 641 2.33 -1.06 -11.98
N LEU A 642 3.23 -2.05 -12.03
CA LEU A 642 4.63 -1.89 -12.39
C LEU A 642 4.80 -2.36 -13.84
N ILE A 643 5.32 -1.47 -14.71
CA ILE A 643 5.68 -1.79 -16.10
C ILE A 643 7.19 -1.70 -16.23
N VAL A 644 7.83 -2.84 -16.55
CA VAL A 644 9.28 -2.93 -16.76
C VAL A 644 9.57 -2.96 -18.24
N GLU A 645 9.96 -1.82 -18.79
CA GLU A 645 10.30 -1.67 -20.22
C GLU A 645 11.67 -2.30 -20.49
N VAL A 646 11.75 -3.11 -21.57
CA VAL A 646 13.04 -3.75 -21.95
C VAL A 646 14.04 -2.71 -22.43
N LEU A 647 15.15 -2.57 -21.70
CA LEU A 647 16.08 -1.47 -21.92
C LEU A 647 16.68 -1.45 -23.34
N ASN A 648 17.05 -2.61 -23.88
CA ASN A 648 17.58 -2.69 -25.23
C ASN A 648 16.51 -2.41 -26.32
N GLY A 649 15.23 -2.39 -25.99
CA GLY A 649 14.11 -2.14 -26.89
C GLY A 649 14.02 -0.70 -27.38
N TYR A 650 14.51 0.27 -26.63
CA TYR A 650 14.34 1.70 -26.98
C TYR A 650 14.95 2.10 -28.33
N ARG A 651 16.01 1.43 -28.77
CA ARG A 651 16.68 1.71 -30.04
C ARG A 651 16.35 0.70 -31.16
N LEU A 652 15.59 -0.34 -30.85
CA LEU A 652 15.09 -1.26 -31.85
C LEU A 652 14.01 -0.58 -32.71
N LYS A 653 13.95 -0.97 -33.98
CA LYS A 653 12.97 -0.42 -34.93
C LYS A 653 11.66 -1.19 -34.85
N GLU A 654 10.57 -0.46 -34.67
CA GLU A 654 9.21 -0.99 -34.65
C GLU A 654 8.30 -0.18 -35.61
N ARG A 655 7.29 -0.81 -36.19
CA ARG A 655 6.26 -0.08 -36.93
C ARG A 655 5.33 0.60 -35.95
N LEU A 656 5.11 1.90 -36.10
CA LEU A 656 4.22 2.68 -35.24
C LEU A 656 2.75 2.33 -35.55
N PRO A 657 1.95 1.83 -34.56
CA PRO A 657 0.53 1.57 -34.77
C PRO A 657 -0.25 2.88 -35.02
N ALA A 658 -1.16 2.85 -35.99
CA ALA A 658 -2.01 4.01 -36.30
C ALA A 658 -2.98 4.36 -35.16
N ASN A 659 -3.36 3.37 -34.34
CA ASN A 659 -4.21 3.52 -33.17
C ASN A 659 -3.40 3.51 -31.85
N ILE A 660 -2.22 4.17 -31.83
CA ILE A 660 -1.25 4.15 -30.73
C ILE A 660 -1.85 4.48 -29.35
N GLY A 661 -2.84 5.35 -29.25
CA GLY A 661 -3.51 5.72 -28.01
C GLY A 661 -4.72 4.84 -27.65
N GLU A 662 -5.07 3.84 -28.46
CA GLU A 662 -6.33 3.10 -28.31
C GLU A 662 -6.15 1.61 -28.12
N PHE A 663 -5.19 0.98 -28.81
CA PHE A 663 -4.99 -0.46 -28.70
C PHE A 663 -4.56 -0.88 -27.29
N THR A 664 -4.93 -2.10 -26.92
CA THR A 664 -4.74 -2.63 -25.57
C THR A 664 -4.16 -4.03 -25.62
N VAL A 665 -3.37 -4.38 -24.61
CA VAL A 665 -2.86 -5.73 -24.39
C VAL A 665 -3.54 -6.32 -23.15
N PRO A 666 -4.13 -7.52 -23.23
CA PRO A 666 -4.81 -8.13 -22.09
C PRO A 666 -3.81 -8.54 -21.02
N VAL A 667 -4.15 -8.25 -19.76
CA VAL A 667 -3.33 -8.60 -18.59
C VAL A 667 -3.55 -10.07 -18.20
N GLY A 668 -2.46 -10.76 -17.87
CA GLY A 668 -2.50 -12.17 -17.44
C GLY A 668 -2.70 -13.17 -18.59
N VAL A 669 -2.50 -12.73 -19.83
CA VAL A 669 -2.70 -13.56 -21.03
C VAL A 669 -1.38 -13.71 -21.78
N PRO A 670 -0.72 -14.89 -21.75
CA PRO A 670 0.49 -15.17 -22.52
C PRO A 670 0.24 -15.17 -24.03
N GLU A 671 1.27 -14.85 -24.81
CA GLU A 671 1.26 -14.88 -26.27
C GLU A 671 2.18 -16.00 -26.80
N ILE A 672 1.69 -16.78 -27.76
CA ILE A 672 2.51 -17.75 -28.51
C ILE A 672 3.23 -16.99 -29.61
N LEU A 673 4.57 -16.87 -29.51
CA LEU A 673 5.41 -16.17 -30.47
C LEU A 673 5.77 -17.07 -31.66
N ARG A 674 5.89 -18.36 -31.40
CA ARG A 674 6.21 -19.39 -32.36
C ARG A 674 5.49 -20.68 -31.98
N GLU A 675 4.75 -21.26 -32.92
CA GLU A 675 4.15 -22.59 -32.74
C GLU A 675 5.23 -23.69 -32.78
N GLY A 676 5.07 -24.71 -31.96
CA GLY A 676 5.95 -25.86 -31.91
C GLY A 676 5.25 -27.11 -31.39
N SER A 677 5.87 -28.28 -31.58
CA SER A 677 5.28 -29.59 -31.21
C SER A 677 6.15 -30.45 -30.31
N ASP A 678 7.47 -30.12 -30.14
CA ASP A 678 8.40 -31.00 -29.46
C ASP A 678 8.75 -30.53 -28.05
N ILE A 679 8.82 -29.20 -27.81
CA ILE A 679 9.18 -28.61 -26.53
C ILE A 679 8.55 -27.21 -26.40
N THR A 680 8.12 -26.84 -25.19
CA THR A 680 7.65 -25.50 -24.84
C THR A 680 8.75 -24.73 -24.12
N ILE A 681 9.13 -23.55 -24.64
CA ILE A 681 10.03 -22.58 -24.00
C ILE A 681 9.20 -21.42 -23.50
N VAL A 682 9.21 -21.20 -22.18
CA VAL A 682 8.44 -20.16 -21.49
C VAL A 682 9.38 -19.07 -21.00
N THR A 683 9.14 -17.84 -21.40
CA THR A 683 9.96 -16.69 -21.05
C THR A 683 9.17 -15.39 -21.10
N TYR A 684 9.82 -14.24 -20.92
CA TYR A 684 9.22 -12.91 -21.02
C TYR A 684 10.27 -11.83 -21.33
N GLY A 685 9.81 -10.64 -21.64
CA GLY A 685 10.66 -9.47 -21.84
C GLY A 685 11.74 -9.66 -22.90
N ALA A 686 12.95 -9.21 -22.63
CA ALA A 686 14.08 -9.31 -23.59
C ALA A 686 14.49 -10.75 -23.94
N CYS A 687 14.25 -11.71 -23.05
CA CYS A 687 14.57 -13.12 -23.29
C CYS A 687 13.70 -13.73 -24.40
N CYS A 688 12.56 -13.13 -24.76
CA CYS A 688 11.72 -13.62 -25.88
C CYS A 688 12.49 -13.65 -27.21
N ARG A 689 13.25 -12.59 -27.52
CA ARG A 689 14.05 -12.54 -28.74
C ARG A 689 15.10 -13.62 -28.75
N ILE A 690 15.80 -13.83 -27.65
CA ILE A 690 16.86 -14.83 -27.52
C ILE A 690 16.30 -16.25 -27.61
N ALA A 691 15.11 -16.49 -27.02
CA ALA A 691 14.42 -17.77 -27.14
C ALA A 691 13.97 -18.07 -28.58
N LEU A 692 13.58 -17.05 -29.34
CA LEU A 692 13.28 -17.20 -30.77
C LEU A 692 14.54 -17.56 -31.59
N GLU A 693 15.68 -16.92 -31.31
CA GLU A 693 16.99 -17.28 -31.91
C GLU A 693 17.37 -18.74 -31.59
N ALA A 694 17.21 -19.17 -30.34
CA ALA A 694 17.44 -20.56 -29.94
C ALA A 694 16.46 -21.53 -30.63
N ALA A 695 15.22 -21.16 -30.81
CA ALA A 695 14.23 -21.98 -31.54
C ALA A 695 14.57 -22.16 -33.00
N GLU A 696 15.24 -21.18 -33.65
CA GLU A 696 15.78 -21.32 -35.00
C GLU A 696 16.96 -22.29 -35.02
N LEU A 697 17.86 -22.26 -34.02
CA LEU A 697 18.94 -23.23 -33.90
C LEU A 697 18.39 -24.65 -33.70
N LEU A 698 17.38 -24.81 -32.85
CA LEU A 698 16.68 -26.09 -32.62
C LEU A 698 16.04 -26.65 -33.88
N ALA A 699 15.44 -25.78 -34.72
CA ALA A 699 14.83 -26.19 -35.99
C ALA A 699 15.84 -26.76 -36.99
N ARG A 700 17.10 -26.27 -36.99
CA ARG A 700 18.20 -26.80 -37.82
C ARG A 700 18.58 -28.25 -37.51
N VAL A 701 18.28 -28.67 -36.29
CA VAL A 701 18.54 -30.05 -35.83
C VAL A 701 17.25 -30.87 -35.66
N GLY A 702 16.14 -30.40 -36.26
CA GLY A 702 14.88 -31.14 -36.36
C GLY A 702 14.03 -31.11 -35.08
N VAL A 703 14.20 -30.09 -34.21
CA VAL A 703 13.39 -29.88 -33.00
C VAL A 703 12.44 -28.69 -33.21
N SER A 704 11.14 -28.91 -33.08
CA SER A 704 10.08 -27.91 -33.23
C SER A 704 9.73 -27.32 -31.84
N ALA A 705 10.37 -26.16 -31.50
CA ALA A 705 10.14 -25.47 -30.24
C ALA A 705 8.98 -24.48 -30.35
N GLU A 706 8.05 -24.56 -29.37
CA GLU A 706 7.05 -23.53 -29.12
C GLU A 706 7.63 -22.49 -28.16
N VAL A 707 7.50 -21.20 -28.48
CA VAL A 707 8.01 -20.10 -27.67
C VAL A 707 6.83 -19.27 -27.17
N ILE A 708 6.73 -19.12 -25.86
CA ILE A 708 5.64 -18.40 -25.20
C ILE A 708 6.21 -17.21 -24.43
N ASP A 709 5.66 -16.02 -24.73
CA ASP A 709 5.86 -14.77 -23.98
C ASP A 709 4.79 -14.65 -22.88
N VAL A 710 5.23 -14.72 -21.63
CA VAL A 710 4.35 -14.56 -20.47
C VAL A 710 3.82 -13.13 -20.37
N GLN A 711 4.63 -12.14 -20.65
CA GLN A 711 4.41 -10.68 -20.63
C GLN A 711 3.74 -10.11 -19.36
N SER A 712 2.99 -10.89 -18.59
CA SER A 712 2.37 -10.52 -17.32
C SER A 712 2.75 -11.55 -16.24
N LEU A 713 3.56 -11.13 -15.27
CA LEU A 713 3.99 -11.99 -14.18
C LEU A 713 3.00 -12.00 -13.00
N LEU A 714 2.32 -10.86 -12.77
CA LEU A 714 1.22 -10.74 -11.81
C LEU A 714 0.06 -9.99 -12.48
N PRO A 715 -1.09 -10.65 -12.69
CA PRO A 715 -1.36 -12.08 -12.54
C PRO A 715 -0.70 -12.91 -13.65
N PHE A 716 -0.45 -14.20 -13.35
CA PHE A 716 0.21 -15.14 -14.25
C PHE A 716 -0.81 -16.01 -14.98
N ASP A 717 -0.73 -16.09 -16.30
CA ASP A 717 -1.48 -17.03 -17.21
C ASP A 717 -2.86 -17.45 -16.68
N ILE A 718 -3.78 -16.48 -16.58
CA ILE A 718 -5.13 -16.70 -16.01
C ILE A 718 -6.00 -17.69 -16.82
N HIS A 719 -5.60 -18.04 -18.03
CA HIS A 719 -6.30 -18.96 -18.92
C HIS A 719 -5.60 -20.31 -19.10
N HIS A 720 -4.50 -20.58 -18.37
CA HIS A 720 -3.71 -21.80 -18.43
C HIS A 720 -3.24 -22.16 -19.87
N ARG A 721 -2.82 -21.14 -20.64
CA ARG A 721 -2.35 -21.32 -22.01
C ARG A 721 -1.05 -22.11 -22.07
N ILE A 722 -0.16 -21.93 -21.05
CA ILE A 722 1.12 -22.63 -20.97
C ILE A 722 0.89 -24.11 -20.72
N VAL A 723 -0.07 -24.48 -19.86
CA VAL A 723 -0.43 -25.89 -19.64
C VAL A 723 -1.00 -26.53 -20.93
N ARG A 724 -1.79 -25.78 -21.72
CA ARG A 724 -2.29 -26.27 -23.02
C ARG A 724 -1.15 -26.53 -24.00
N SER A 725 -0.13 -25.70 -24.02
CA SER A 725 1.10 -25.95 -24.80
C SER A 725 1.81 -27.19 -24.31
N LEU A 726 1.98 -27.34 -22.99
CA LEU A 726 2.61 -28.51 -22.38
C LEU A 726 1.85 -29.82 -22.67
N GLN A 727 0.52 -29.78 -22.78
CA GLN A 727 -0.28 -30.96 -23.22
C GLN A 727 0.10 -31.44 -24.64
N LYS A 728 0.54 -30.53 -25.47
CA LYS A 728 0.97 -30.80 -26.86
C LYS A 728 2.43 -31.29 -26.92
N THR A 729 3.32 -30.65 -26.21
CA THR A 729 4.78 -30.80 -26.32
C THR A 729 5.37 -31.78 -25.30
N ASN A 730 4.75 -32.01 -24.18
CA ASN A 730 5.15 -32.85 -23.04
C ASN A 730 6.53 -32.52 -22.40
N ARG A 731 7.18 -31.45 -22.85
CA ARG A 731 8.49 -30.95 -22.34
C ARG A 731 8.45 -29.45 -22.18
N ILE A 732 9.10 -28.94 -21.13
CA ILE A 732 9.06 -27.53 -20.81
C ILE A 732 10.40 -27.02 -20.26
N LEU A 733 10.82 -25.85 -20.77
CA LEU A 733 11.97 -25.10 -20.33
C LEU A 733 11.52 -23.68 -19.94
N PHE A 734 11.84 -23.26 -18.71
CA PHE A 734 11.60 -21.89 -18.24
C PHE A 734 12.90 -21.11 -18.29
N VAL A 735 12.88 -19.96 -18.97
CA VAL A 735 14.08 -19.12 -19.19
C VAL A 735 13.87 -17.72 -18.64
N ASP A 736 14.82 -17.24 -17.88
CA ASP A 736 14.90 -15.84 -17.43
C ASP A 736 16.33 -15.49 -16.98
N GLU A 737 16.64 -14.20 -16.90
CA GLU A 737 17.94 -13.69 -16.47
C GLU A 737 18.06 -13.44 -14.96
N ASP A 738 16.99 -13.64 -14.18
CA ASP A 738 17.06 -13.62 -12.70
C ASP A 738 17.90 -14.79 -12.17
N VAL A 739 18.37 -14.67 -10.94
CA VAL A 739 19.22 -15.69 -10.28
C VAL A 739 18.49 -17.04 -10.13
N PRO A 740 19.24 -18.16 -9.94
CA PRO A 740 18.61 -19.45 -9.64
C PRO A 740 17.69 -19.38 -8.43
N GLY A 741 16.52 -20.04 -8.53
CA GLY A 741 15.47 -19.92 -7.54
C GLY A 741 14.59 -18.67 -7.67
N GLY A 742 14.89 -17.81 -8.63
CA GLY A 742 14.16 -16.59 -8.96
C GLY A 742 12.89 -16.82 -9.78
N THR A 743 12.67 -15.97 -10.79
CA THR A 743 11.42 -15.95 -11.58
C THR A 743 11.18 -17.24 -12.35
N THR A 744 12.22 -17.94 -12.80
CA THR A 744 12.06 -19.26 -13.44
C THR A 744 11.43 -20.28 -12.52
N ALA A 745 11.80 -20.30 -11.22
CA ALA A 745 11.18 -21.16 -10.21
C ALA A 745 9.73 -20.76 -9.94
N TYR A 746 9.42 -19.46 -9.90
CA TYR A 746 8.05 -18.96 -9.78
C TYR A 746 7.17 -19.44 -10.95
N MET A 747 7.62 -19.26 -12.20
CA MET A 747 6.89 -19.70 -13.38
C MET A 747 6.66 -21.21 -13.37
N MET A 748 7.69 -21.98 -13.01
CA MET A 748 7.60 -23.44 -12.91
C MET A 748 6.56 -23.86 -11.86
N GLN A 749 6.56 -23.26 -10.67
CA GLN A 749 5.56 -23.54 -9.65
C GLN A 749 4.14 -23.23 -10.14
N GLN A 750 3.93 -22.08 -10.78
CA GLN A 750 2.62 -21.69 -11.32
C GLN A 750 2.11 -22.74 -12.33
N VAL A 751 2.93 -23.12 -13.30
CA VAL A 751 2.52 -24.03 -14.36
C VAL A 751 2.34 -25.46 -13.84
N LEU A 752 3.31 -26.00 -13.10
CA LEU A 752 3.35 -27.41 -12.75
C LEU A 752 2.49 -27.74 -11.53
N GLU A 753 2.58 -26.93 -10.46
CA GLU A 753 1.88 -27.18 -9.21
C GLU A 753 0.47 -26.54 -9.22
N VAL A 754 0.40 -25.21 -9.39
CA VAL A 754 -0.86 -24.47 -9.24
C VAL A 754 -1.85 -24.81 -10.36
N GLN A 755 -1.39 -24.87 -11.62
CA GLN A 755 -2.21 -25.16 -12.79
C GLN A 755 -2.25 -26.64 -13.16
N GLY A 756 -1.54 -27.50 -12.41
CA GLY A 756 -1.57 -28.96 -12.56
C GLY A 756 -0.87 -29.50 -13.83
N GLY A 757 0.08 -28.75 -14.38
CA GLY A 757 0.83 -29.13 -15.58
C GLY A 757 1.72 -30.36 -15.40
N TYR A 758 2.10 -30.71 -14.17
CA TYR A 758 2.98 -31.84 -13.85
C TYR A 758 2.57 -33.16 -14.53
N ARG A 759 1.26 -33.43 -14.64
CA ARG A 759 0.71 -34.66 -15.23
C ARG A 759 1.00 -34.87 -16.72
N TRP A 760 1.50 -33.83 -17.41
CA TRP A 760 1.71 -33.85 -18.86
C TRP A 760 3.19 -33.98 -19.24
N LEU A 761 4.09 -34.09 -18.26
CA LEU A 761 5.53 -34.21 -18.49
C LEU A 761 5.92 -35.63 -18.89
N ASP A 762 6.76 -35.76 -19.92
CA ASP A 762 7.48 -37.00 -20.30
C ASP A 762 9.01 -36.87 -20.07
N ALA A 763 9.49 -35.70 -19.65
CA ALA A 763 10.87 -35.43 -19.21
C ALA A 763 10.86 -34.52 -17.97
N PRO A 764 11.93 -34.49 -17.15
CA PRO A 764 12.04 -33.54 -16.05
C PRO A 764 11.89 -32.11 -16.52
N PRO A 765 11.06 -31.26 -15.85
CA PRO A 765 10.99 -29.84 -16.18
C PRO A 765 12.33 -29.17 -15.89
N ARG A 766 12.73 -28.20 -16.71
CA ARG A 766 14.01 -27.51 -16.55
C ARG A 766 13.85 -26.00 -16.45
N THR A 767 14.69 -25.38 -15.63
CA THR A 767 14.88 -23.93 -15.56
C THR A 767 16.25 -23.57 -16.11
N LEU A 768 16.34 -22.47 -16.83
CA LEU A 768 17.60 -21.83 -17.25
C LEU A 768 17.61 -20.38 -16.74
N PRO A 769 18.07 -20.16 -15.50
CA PRO A 769 18.23 -18.82 -14.94
C PRO A 769 19.54 -18.17 -15.36
N GLY A 770 19.75 -16.91 -14.96
CA GLY A 770 21.08 -16.28 -14.94
C GLY A 770 22.04 -16.93 -13.91
N ALA A 771 23.25 -16.44 -13.83
CA ALA A 771 24.23 -16.85 -12.83
C ALA A 771 23.81 -16.39 -11.42
N GLU A 772 24.37 -17.02 -10.37
CA GLU A 772 24.07 -16.67 -8.96
C GLU A 772 24.59 -15.29 -8.49
N HIS A 773 25.18 -14.55 -9.40
CA HIS A 773 25.75 -13.22 -9.14
C HIS A 773 25.18 -12.19 -10.11
N ARG A 774 25.34 -10.92 -9.78
CA ARG A 774 25.00 -9.84 -10.74
C ARG A 774 25.82 -9.98 -12.01
N PRO A 775 25.27 -9.67 -13.20
CA PRO A 775 25.99 -9.78 -14.45
C PRO A 775 27.32 -9.01 -14.43
N ALA A 776 28.37 -9.64 -14.95
CA ALA A 776 29.66 -8.96 -15.08
C ALA A 776 29.57 -7.86 -16.16
N TYR A 777 30.43 -6.85 -16.05
CA TYR A 777 30.41 -5.73 -16.99
C TYR A 777 30.95 -6.12 -18.38
N GLY A 778 30.30 -5.57 -19.40
CA GLY A 778 30.67 -5.72 -20.79
C GLY A 778 30.04 -6.93 -21.48
N SER A 779 30.18 -7.02 -22.81
CA SER A 779 29.43 -7.99 -23.63
C SER A 779 29.76 -9.44 -23.31
N ASP A 780 31.02 -9.77 -23.05
CA ASP A 780 31.43 -11.12 -22.62
C ASP A 780 30.91 -11.44 -21.22
N GLY A 781 30.97 -10.45 -20.31
CA GLY A 781 30.44 -10.58 -18.97
C GLY A 781 28.94 -10.83 -18.98
N ASP A 782 28.20 -10.08 -19.78
CA ASP A 782 26.76 -10.24 -19.96
C ASP A 782 26.42 -11.61 -20.56
N TYR A 783 27.12 -12.01 -21.64
CA TYR A 783 26.93 -13.30 -22.33
C TYR A 783 27.09 -14.50 -21.38
N TRP A 784 28.12 -14.48 -20.52
CA TRP A 784 28.40 -15.60 -19.60
C TRP A 784 27.61 -15.53 -18.30
N SER A 785 27.01 -14.40 -17.97
CA SER A 785 26.22 -14.21 -16.74
C SER A 785 24.72 -14.40 -16.94
N LYS A 786 24.21 -14.28 -18.18
CA LYS A 786 22.77 -14.38 -18.50
C LYS A 786 22.55 -15.46 -19.55
N PRO A 787 21.33 -16.03 -19.63
CA PRO A 787 20.99 -16.98 -20.70
C PRO A 787 21.19 -16.38 -22.09
N ASN A 788 21.82 -17.12 -22.97
CA ASN A 788 22.03 -16.79 -24.38
C ASN A 788 21.36 -17.86 -25.28
N ALA A 789 21.36 -17.62 -26.60
CA ALA A 789 20.69 -18.51 -27.54
C ALA A 789 21.29 -19.93 -27.54
N GLU A 790 22.61 -20.04 -27.40
CA GLU A 790 23.34 -21.32 -27.36
C GLU A 790 23.00 -22.11 -26.10
N GLN A 791 22.96 -21.47 -24.94
CA GLN A 791 22.59 -22.14 -23.66
C GLN A 791 21.14 -22.59 -23.67
N ILE A 792 20.19 -21.77 -24.21
CA ILE A 792 18.79 -22.17 -24.38
C ILE A 792 18.67 -23.35 -25.32
N PHE A 793 19.43 -23.33 -26.44
CA PHE A 793 19.52 -24.47 -27.39
C PHE A 793 19.99 -25.74 -26.68
N GLU A 794 21.12 -25.66 -25.97
CA GLU A 794 21.71 -26.81 -25.28
C GLU A 794 20.73 -27.39 -24.23
N ALA A 795 20.14 -26.52 -23.38
CA ALA A 795 19.18 -26.94 -22.34
C ALA A 795 17.93 -27.62 -22.95
N ALA A 796 17.39 -27.08 -24.03
CA ALA A 796 16.26 -27.64 -24.74
C ALA A 796 16.60 -28.96 -25.45
N TYR A 797 17.76 -29.02 -26.12
CA TYR A 797 18.20 -30.21 -26.81
C TYR A 797 18.55 -31.37 -25.85
N ASP A 798 19.08 -31.07 -24.66
CA ASP A 798 19.28 -32.05 -23.60
C ASP A 798 17.96 -32.73 -23.17
N LEU A 799 16.88 -31.98 -23.03
CA LEU A 799 15.55 -32.52 -22.75
C LEU A 799 15.04 -33.44 -23.87
N MET A 800 15.34 -33.08 -25.13
CA MET A 800 15.01 -33.93 -26.28
C MET A 800 15.85 -35.19 -26.29
N HIS A 801 17.15 -35.08 -25.96
CA HIS A 801 18.03 -36.23 -25.81
C HIS A 801 17.57 -37.19 -24.70
N GLU A 802 17.23 -36.69 -23.51
CA GLU A 802 16.71 -37.51 -22.41
C GLU A 802 15.47 -38.30 -22.82
N SER A 803 14.56 -37.69 -23.59
CA SER A 803 13.34 -38.36 -24.05
C SER A 803 13.58 -39.42 -25.15
N ASN A 804 14.55 -39.18 -26.04
CA ASN A 804 14.87 -40.08 -27.13
C ASN A 804 16.33 -39.94 -27.60
N PRO A 805 17.33 -40.59 -26.92
CA PRO A 805 18.74 -40.48 -27.23
C PRO A 805 19.12 -40.95 -28.64
N ARG A 806 18.34 -41.86 -29.24
CA ARG A 806 18.60 -42.34 -30.60
C ARG A 806 18.24 -41.32 -31.67
N ARG A 807 17.11 -40.61 -31.46
CA ARG A 807 16.66 -39.58 -32.40
C ARG A 807 17.45 -38.29 -32.23
N TYR A 808 17.84 -37.97 -31.01
CA TYR A 808 18.56 -36.72 -30.66
C TYR A 808 19.90 -37.02 -30.00
N PRO A 809 20.91 -37.56 -30.76
CA PRO A 809 22.23 -37.88 -30.21
C PRO A 809 22.98 -36.58 -29.84
N LEU A 810 23.69 -36.57 -28.69
CA LEU A 810 24.53 -35.42 -28.32
C LEU A 810 25.71 -35.30 -29.30
N PHE A 811 25.95 -34.11 -29.82
CA PHE A 811 27.00 -33.79 -30.77
C PHE A 811 27.87 -32.59 -30.36
N PHE A 812 27.52 -31.92 -29.27
CA PHE A 812 28.24 -30.76 -28.75
C PHE A 812 28.94 -31.01 -27.40
N ARG A 813 28.90 -32.21 -26.90
CA ARG A 813 29.62 -32.72 -25.70
C ARG A 813 30.38 -33.99 -25.99
#